data_5f99eefa34ac318eaf79a87959a41551
#
_entry.id   5f99eefa34ac318eaf79a87959a41551
#
_cell.length_a   1.000
_cell.length_b   1.000
_cell.length_c   1.000
_cell.angle_alpha   90.00
_cell.angle_beta   90.00
_cell.angle_gamma   90.00
#
_symmetry.space_group_name_H-M   'P 1'
#
loop_
_entity.id
_entity.type
_entity.pdbx_description
1 polymer ?
#
loop_
_entity_poly.entity_id
_entity_poly.type
_entity_poly.pdbx_seq_one_letter_code
_entity_poly.pdbx_strand_id
1 'polypeptide(L)'
;MGIIGSIRKHSWVAVLLVGIAIIAFILGDLTKNNGGMPDMGSVNGETMTRQRFDELVERAETNYKMQQQVAQIPSEMQSRIRESVWGEFVEETLFEEQAAKLGLQVTANEMGDMYTGKFIHPYLRQNFTNPQTGIYDTLGVRRTLENLSAMDTNQRLQWVELEKVVKRDRMQQKYASLILSGFYMPKALAEKVAAYTQEVSNVRVVALPFQSVSDDEVTLGDADYKNYYDEHKNEFRVAEELRDIEFIVYPVNPTPADLAEIEAGVQKTWAEFQTIEDEEIPYFVNGESHRSYDSTYVKASSFKAPLDAQIEAASAGTMIEPAIVGNEWMMAKVMATAVRPDSLRASVIYVFNSKVGANITTRSEEQAKHLADSVLAMLNANRISFEDAVEQFSDDPQKGETHGDMDWQLDGGYGVLNEQIVNTPVGGCFIYERPDGIGYFIVKVTDKTPATKKYRVALITREIEPSKATNDAVYTTAHKFASQNRSLKSFEASAQQENLQVRTDRVAMMSESLQGVRNAREIVRWAFNKETQVGAVTDQVYECDGAYVIATLKEVYKKGYATLEQVRPMIEQDVRREKKAEMQLARAEEAAKVAKDINSFAAKVNMPVDTLDSVAYGSNYFGKFGMEPKVQAVVAATKAGMTNPVKGASAVYMVQVDSKAPAEGMSADMMRMQLEQGYRNKERQITEVLRLKADIKDTRNEHF
;
A
#
# COMPACT_ATOMS: atom_id res chain seq x y z
N MET A 1 -31.63 -52.48 57.28
CA MET A 1 -30.38 -51.80 57.52
C MET A 1 -30.02 -51.07 56.24
N GLY A 2 -30.04 -49.77 56.33
CA GLY A 2 -30.09 -48.87 55.19
C GLY A 2 -28.78 -48.73 54.41
N ILE A 3 -28.91 -48.37 53.17
CA ILE A 3 -27.89 -48.09 52.16
C ILE A 3 -26.73 -47.19 52.71
N ILE A 4 -27.03 -46.34 53.67
CA ILE A 4 -26.06 -45.42 54.33
C ILE A 4 -24.96 -46.13 55.08
N GLY A 5 -25.20 -47.37 55.68
CA GLY A 5 -24.20 -48.15 56.38
C GLY A 5 -23.14 -48.81 55.46
N SER A 6 -23.49 -49.10 54.22
CA SER A 6 -22.59 -49.68 53.23
C SER A 6 -21.64 -48.63 52.59
N ILE A 7 -22.10 -47.37 52.43
CA ILE A 7 -21.34 -46.25 51.91
C ILE A 7 -20.22 -45.86 52.89
N ARG A 8 -20.46 -45.93 54.18
CA ARG A 8 -19.46 -45.61 55.24
C ARG A 8 -18.32 -46.62 55.33
N LYS A 9 -18.52 -47.87 54.87
CA LYS A 9 -17.52 -48.94 54.90
C LYS A 9 -16.60 -48.94 53.69
N HIS A 10 -16.99 -48.22 52.61
CA HIS A 10 -16.26 -48.10 51.34
C HIS A 10 -16.04 -46.65 50.98
N SER A 11 -15.93 -45.71 51.95
CA SER A 11 -15.76 -44.27 51.69
C SER A 11 -14.50 -43.98 50.87
N TRP A 12 -13.47 -44.85 50.97
CA TRP A 12 -12.27 -44.71 50.14
C TRP A 12 -12.57 -44.94 48.63
N VAL A 13 -13.55 -45.78 48.25
CA VAL A 13 -13.97 -46.01 46.87
C VAL A 13 -14.71 -44.79 46.34
N ALA A 14 -15.52 -44.12 47.18
CA ALA A 14 -16.17 -42.89 46.82
C ALA A 14 -15.16 -41.74 46.61
N VAL A 15 -14.15 -41.63 47.48
CA VAL A 15 -13.05 -40.66 47.34
C VAL A 15 -12.22 -40.95 46.07
N LEU A 16 -11.98 -42.23 45.77
CA LEU A 16 -11.21 -42.64 44.59
C LEU A 16 -12.02 -42.33 43.28
N LEU A 17 -13.35 -42.61 43.28
CA LEU A 17 -14.21 -42.23 42.14
C LEU A 17 -14.33 -40.75 41.92
N VAL A 18 -14.43 -39.96 43.01
CA VAL A 18 -14.41 -38.49 42.92
C VAL A 18 -13.05 -37.98 42.45
N GLY A 19 -11.96 -38.59 42.96
CA GLY A 19 -10.61 -38.27 42.49
C GLY A 19 -10.40 -38.56 40.99
N ILE A 20 -10.85 -39.74 40.53
CA ILE A 20 -10.82 -40.09 39.11
C ILE A 20 -11.71 -39.14 38.28
N ALA A 21 -12.90 -38.77 38.76
CA ALA A 21 -13.78 -37.82 38.09
C ALA A 21 -13.15 -36.42 38.02
N ILE A 22 -12.47 -35.96 39.06
CA ILE A 22 -11.75 -34.67 39.07
C ILE A 22 -10.55 -34.74 38.10
N ILE A 23 -9.79 -35.82 38.11
CA ILE A 23 -8.66 -36.03 37.19
C ILE A 23 -9.18 -36.12 35.73
N ALA A 24 -10.28 -36.83 35.47
CA ALA A 24 -10.90 -36.90 34.15
C ALA A 24 -11.47 -35.55 33.72
N PHE A 25 -11.99 -34.75 34.63
CA PHE A 25 -12.45 -33.40 34.38
C PHE A 25 -11.29 -32.46 34.05
N ILE A 26 -10.19 -32.50 34.84
CA ILE A 26 -8.98 -31.73 34.62
C ILE A 26 -8.28 -32.17 33.32
N LEU A 27 -8.19 -33.47 33.06
CA LEU A 27 -7.66 -33.99 31.78
C LEU A 27 -8.60 -33.66 30.60
N GLY A 28 -9.88 -33.71 30.79
CA GLY A 28 -10.89 -33.31 29.79
C GLY A 28 -10.88 -31.82 29.51
N ASP A 29 -10.61 -31.01 30.53
CA ASP A 29 -10.45 -29.55 30.37
C ASP A 29 -9.09 -29.19 29.75
N LEU A 30 -8.01 -29.91 30.11
CA LEU A 30 -6.71 -29.80 29.42
C LEU A 30 -6.75 -30.27 27.97
N THR A 31 -7.61 -31.23 27.61
CA THR A 31 -7.79 -31.69 26.23
C THR A 31 -8.83 -30.86 25.48
N LYS A 32 -9.78 -30.20 26.17
CA LYS A 32 -10.69 -29.23 25.59
C LYS A 32 -10.08 -27.83 25.47
N ASN A 33 -9.14 -27.46 26.33
CA ASN A 33 -8.41 -26.19 26.25
C ASN A 33 -7.22 -26.20 25.24
N ASN A 34 -7.06 -27.27 24.47
CA ASN A 34 -6.35 -27.24 23.20
C ASN A 34 -7.22 -26.72 22.03
N GLY A 35 -8.34 -26.11 22.33
CA GLY A 35 -8.99 -25.14 21.45
C GLY A 35 -8.29 -23.80 21.55
N GLY A 36 -6.96 -23.75 21.36
CA GLY A 36 -6.26 -22.52 21.05
C GLY A 36 -6.97 -21.87 19.88
N MET A 37 -7.07 -20.53 19.89
CA MET A 37 -7.55 -19.81 18.72
C MET A 37 -6.83 -20.38 17.49
N PRO A 38 -7.56 -20.71 16.41
CA PRO A 38 -6.95 -21.35 15.25
C PRO A 38 -5.82 -20.46 14.72
N ASP A 39 -4.76 -21.12 14.27
CA ASP A 39 -3.57 -20.43 13.75
C ASP A 39 -3.89 -19.63 12.49
N MET A 40 -3.15 -18.55 12.28
CA MET A 40 -3.29 -17.70 11.08
C MET A 40 -2.72 -18.34 9.83
N GLY A 41 -1.95 -19.41 9.98
CA GLY A 41 -1.31 -20.16 8.92
C GLY A 41 0.07 -20.66 9.26
N SER A 42 0.77 -21.25 8.28
CA SER A 42 2.13 -21.75 8.45
C SER A 42 2.97 -21.60 7.19
N VAL A 43 4.30 -21.54 7.36
CA VAL A 43 5.29 -21.50 6.28
C VAL A 43 6.31 -22.60 6.54
N ASN A 44 6.39 -23.60 5.68
CA ASN A 44 7.29 -24.76 5.82
C ASN A 44 7.20 -25.46 7.20
N GLY A 45 6.02 -25.40 7.84
CA GLY A 45 5.76 -25.96 9.15
C GLY A 45 5.95 -25.01 10.33
N GLU A 46 6.56 -23.83 10.14
CA GLU A 46 6.58 -22.75 11.13
C GLU A 46 5.21 -22.10 11.19
N THR A 47 4.61 -22.03 12.37
CA THR A 47 3.23 -21.58 12.55
C THR A 47 3.15 -20.13 13.02
N MET A 48 2.30 -19.34 12.41
CA MET A 48 1.87 -18.03 12.90
C MET A 48 0.63 -18.21 13.77
N THR A 49 0.80 -18.14 15.08
CA THR A 49 -0.34 -18.17 16.00
C THR A 49 -1.16 -16.89 15.91
N ARG A 50 -2.46 -16.97 16.21
CA ARG A 50 -3.34 -15.79 16.22
C ARG A 50 -2.83 -14.72 17.18
N GLN A 51 -2.44 -15.10 18.38
CA GLN A 51 -1.93 -14.16 19.37
C GLN A 51 -0.72 -13.38 18.84
N ARG A 52 0.28 -14.09 18.28
CA ARG A 52 1.48 -13.43 17.69
C ARG A 52 1.11 -12.50 16.54
N PHE A 53 0.17 -12.93 15.70
CA PHE A 53 -0.31 -12.11 14.57
C PHE A 53 -0.98 -10.82 15.04
N ASP A 54 -1.94 -10.94 15.99
CA ASP A 54 -2.68 -9.80 16.53
C ASP A 54 -1.74 -8.82 17.24
N GLU A 55 -0.74 -9.28 18.00
CA GLU A 55 0.29 -8.43 18.61
C GLU A 55 1.13 -7.65 17.57
N LEU A 56 1.50 -8.30 16.46
CA LEU A 56 2.25 -7.66 15.38
C LEU A 56 1.39 -6.63 14.63
N VAL A 57 0.13 -6.95 14.38
CA VAL A 57 -0.82 -6.02 13.73
C VAL A 57 -1.08 -4.81 14.61
N GLU A 58 -1.36 -4.97 15.92
CA GLU A 58 -1.59 -3.87 16.85
C GLU A 58 -0.37 -2.93 16.91
N ARG A 59 0.83 -3.49 16.92
CA ARG A 59 2.07 -2.71 16.88
C ARG A 59 2.20 -1.92 15.58
N ALA A 60 1.95 -2.55 14.43
CA ALA A 60 2.02 -1.89 13.13
C ALA A 60 0.95 -0.79 12.99
N GLU A 61 -0.25 -1.01 13.52
CA GLU A 61 -1.32 0.00 13.59
C GLU A 61 -0.95 1.17 14.47
N THR A 62 -0.35 0.91 15.63
CA THR A 62 0.11 1.96 16.55
C THR A 62 1.19 2.82 15.89
N ASN A 63 2.16 2.20 15.22
CA ASN A 63 3.19 2.90 14.48
C ASN A 63 2.60 3.75 13.34
N TYR A 64 1.63 3.22 12.60
CA TYR A 64 0.94 3.96 11.56
C TYR A 64 0.21 5.19 12.10
N LYS A 65 -0.54 5.03 13.21
CA LYS A 65 -1.25 6.16 13.88
C LYS A 65 -0.28 7.27 14.30
N MET A 66 0.86 6.88 14.89
CA MET A 66 1.88 7.85 15.30
C MET A 66 2.53 8.57 14.10
N GLN A 67 2.89 7.85 13.05
CA GLN A 67 3.53 8.44 11.86
C GLN A 67 2.59 9.34 11.05
N GLN A 68 1.31 8.95 10.94
CA GLN A 68 0.32 9.70 10.16
C GLN A 68 -0.46 10.71 11.01
N GLN A 69 -0.24 10.73 12.33
CA GLN A 69 -0.95 11.60 13.28
C GLN A 69 -2.48 11.47 13.20
N VAL A 70 -2.97 10.24 12.99
CA VAL A 70 -4.41 9.94 12.88
C VAL A 70 -4.90 9.15 14.09
N ALA A 71 -6.11 9.45 14.56
CA ALA A 71 -6.75 8.72 15.67
C ALA A 71 -7.31 7.37 15.20
N GLN A 72 -7.79 7.29 13.97
CA GLN A 72 -8.41 6.09 13.40
C GLN A 72 -7.75 5.71 12.08
N ILE A 73 -7.64 4.41 11.83
CA ILE A 73 -7.09 3.84 10.60
C ILE A 73 -8.25 3.44 9.70
N PRO A 74 -8.29 3.88 8.43
CA PRO A 74 -9.27 3.41 7.46
C PRO A 74 -9.23 1.88 7.30
N SER A 75 -10.37 1.23 7.08
CA SER A 75 -10.48 -0.24 6.95
C SER A 75 -9.56 -0.83 5.89
N GLU A 76 -9.44 -0.16 4.75
CA GLU A 76 -8.52 -0.55 3.67
C GLU A 76 -7.05 -0.57 4.15
N MET A 77 -6.65 0.40 4.97
CA MET A 77 -5.30 0.46 5.52
C MET A 77 -5.07 -0.62 6.60
N GLN A 78 -6.08 -0.93 7.41
CA GLN A 78 -6.00 -2.05 8.37
C GLN A 78 -5.76 -3.38 7.64
N SER A 79 -6.43 -3.61 6.52
CA SER A 79 -6.24 -4.80 5.70
C SER A 79 -4.83 -4.85 5.11
N ARG A 80 -4.31 -3.72 4.61
CA ARG A 80 -2.92 -3.61 4.12
C ARG A 80 -1.89 -3.88 5.22
N ILE A 81 -2.14 -3.41 6.43
CA ILE A 81 -1.28 -3.69 7.59
C ILE A 81 -1.26 -5.20 7.89
N ARG A 82 -2.43 -5.85 7.94
CA ARG A 82 -2.52 -7.31 8.14
C ARG A 82 -1.79 -8.09 7.05
N GLU A 83 -1.93 -7.67 5.80
CA GLU A 83 -1.23 -8.29 4.68
C GLU A 83 0.28 -8.09 4.76
N SER A 84 0.73 -6.90 5.15
CA SER A 84 2.15 -6.60 5.35
C SER A 84 2.76 -7.46 6.46
N VAL A 85 2.07 -7.61 7.60
CA VAL A 85 2.51 -8.46 8.73
C VAL A 85 2.64 -9.93 8.32
N TRP A 86 1.68 -10.45 7.56
CA TRP A 86 1.76 -11.80 7.03
C TRP A 86 2.90 -11.97 6.01
N GLY A 87 3.01 -11.02 5.08
CA GLY A 87 4.07 -11.00 4.08
C GLY A 87 5.47 -11.00 4.71
N GLU A 88 5.65 -10.20 5.77
CA GLU A 88 6.88 -10.12 6.53
C GLU A 88 7.22 -11.45 7.24
N PHE A 89 6.25 -12.08 7.89
CA PHE A 89 6.42 -13.40 8.49
C PHE A 89 6.84 -14.46 7.45
N VAL A 90 6.19 -14.48 6.29
CA VAL A 90 6.53 -15.40 5.21
C VAL A 90 7.98 -15.20 4.76
N GLU A 91 8.37 -13.96 4.51
CA GLU A 91 9.73 -13.64 4.05
C GLU A 91 10.78 -13.96 5.12
N GLU A 92 10.55 -13.54 6.36
CA GLU A 92 11.46 -13.81 7.48
C GLU A 92 11.70 -15.31 7.63
N THR A 93 10.63 -16.11 7.70
CA THR A 93 10.72 -17.57 7.83
C THR A 93 11.50 -18.21 6.68
N LEU A 94 11.23 -17.80 5.44
CA LEU A 94 11.91 -18.35 4.26
C LEU A 94 13.40 -18.00 4.25
N PHE A 95 13.77 -16.76 4.56
CA PHE A 95 15.17 -16.35 4.59
C PHE A 95 15.92 -16.93 5.76
N GLU A 96 15.31 -17.03 6.96
CA GLU A 96 15.93 -17.67 8.13
C GLU A 96 16.21 -19.14 7.87
N GLU A 97 15.27 -19.87 7.27
CA GLU A 97 15.47 -21.27 6.90
C GLU A 97 16.65 -21.45 5.93
N GLN A 98 16.73 -20.60 4.88
CA GLN A 98 17.82 -20.67 3.91
C GLN A 98 19.16 -20.25 4.54
N ALA A 99 19.15 -19.20 5.37
CA ALA A 99 20.34 -18.76 6.09
C ALA A 99 20.88 -19.85 7.02
N ALA A 100 20.01 -20.54 7.74
CA ALA A 100 20.38 -21.65 8.62
C ALA A 100 20.99 -22.83 7.83
N LYS A 101 20.39 -23.20 6.69
CA LYS A 101 20.92 -24.26 5.80
C LYS A 101 22.32 -23.95 5.25
N LEU A 102 22.63 -22.68 5.03
CA LEU A 102 23.89 -22.23 4.48
C LEU A 102 24.90 -21.76 5.54
N GLY A 103 24.52 -21.74 6.83
CA GLY A 103 25.36 -21.21 7.90
C GLY A 103 25.60 -19.70 7.82
N LEU A 104 24.70 -18.94 7.15
CA LEU A 104 24.79 -17.49 7.06
C LEU A 104 24.41 -16.86 8.39
N GLN A 105 25.18 -15.88 8.81
CA GLN A 105 24.94 -15.13 10.05
C GLN A 105 25.28 -13.66 9.83
N VAL A 106 24.58 -12.76 10.52
CA VAL A 106 24.97 -11.38 10.68
C VAL A 106 25.59 -11.21 12.05
N THR A 107 26.89 -10.92 12.08
CA THR A 107 27.65 -10.85 13.33
C THR A 107 27.49 -9.49 14.02
N ALA A 108 27.79 -9.43 15.33
CA ALA A 108 27.77 -8.18 16.07
C ALA A 108 28.74 -7.14 15.49
N ASN A 109 29.88 -7.57 14.93
CA ASN A 109 30.83 -6.67 14.28
C ASN A 109 30.24 -6.09 12.99
N GLU A 110 29.54 -6.89 12.18
CA GLU A 110 28.80 -6.37 10.99
C GLU A 110 27.74 -5.38 11.40
N MET A 111 26.98 -5.66 12.47
CA MET A 111 25.96 -4.72 12.99
C MET A 111 26.64 -3.41 13.42
N GLY A 112 27.72 -3.47 14.17
CA GLY A 112 28.49 -2.28 14.57
C GLY A 112 28.97 -1.45 13.38
N ASP A 113 29.45 -2.10 12.31
CA ASP A 113 29.91 -1.43 11.11
C ASP A 113 28.74 -0.75 10.34
N MET A 114 27.55 -1.35 10.37
CA MET A 114 26.34 -0.76 9.78
C MET A 114 25.75 0.39 10.60
N TYR A 115 26.01 0.44 11.91
CA TYR A 115 25.54 1.55 12.76
C TYR A 115 26.49 2.75 12.73
N THR A 116 27.79 2.53 12.91
CA THR A 116 28.76 3.60 13.16
C THR A 116 30.07 3.47 12.38
N GLY A 117 30.19 2.44 11.52
CA GLY A 117 31.39 2.14 10.78
C GLY A 117 31.38 2.65 9.34
N LYS A 118 32.03 1.89 8.44
CA LYS A 118 32.23 2.28 7.04
C LYS A 118 30.98 2.06 6.19
N PHE A 119 30.19 1.06 6.49
CA PHE A 119 29.05 0.63 5.66
C PHE A 119 27.71 0.90 6.37
N ILE A 120 27.44 2.18 6.64
CA ILE A 120 26.19 2.61 7.27
C ILE A 120 24.98 2.10 6.49
N HIS A 121 24.07 1.41 7.19
CA HIS A 121 22.87 0.88 6.58
C HIS A 121 21.97 1.99 6.01
N PRO A 122 21.38 1.84 4.80
CA PRO A 122 20.59 2.90 4.16
C PRO A 122 19.46 3.43 5.05
N TYR A 123 18.75 2.56 5.75
CA TYR A 123 17.69 2.94 6.67
C TYR A 123 18.17 3.84 7.81
N LEU A 124 19.33 3.52 8.41
CA LEU A 124 19.94 4.36 9.43
C LEU A 124 20.39 5.70 8.84
N ARG A 125 20.99 5.67 7.66
CA ARG A 125 21.40 6.89 6.95
C ARG A 125 20.21 7.81 6.72
N GLN A 126 19.08 7.28 6.29
CA GLN A 126 17.86 8.07 6.06
C GLN A 126 17.32 8.71 7.35
N ASN A 127 17.35 7.99 8.47
CA ASN A 127 16.73 8.43 9.72
C ASN A 127 17.66 9.26 10.62
N PHE A 128 19.00 9.09 10.50
CA PHE A 128 19.96 9.74 11.35
C PHE A 128 20.93 10.69 10.60
N THR A 129 20.56 11.10 9.39
CA THR A 129 21.28 12.16 8.68
C THR A 129 20.65 13.51 8.99
N ASN A 130 21.45 14.46 9.42
CA ASN A 130 21.00 15.83 9.65
C ASN A 130 20.52 16.44 8.32
N PRO A 131 19.24 16.85 8.19
CA PRO A 131 18.69 17.34 6.94
C PRO A 131 19.31 18.67 6.47
N GLN A 132 19.91 19.45 7.37
CA GLN A 132 20.52 20.74 7.04
C GLN A 132 21.96 20.57 6.55
N THR A 133 22.70 19.61 7.10
CA THR A 133 24.14 19.43 6.78
C THR A 133 24.41 18.26 5.84
N GLY A 134 23.43 17.35 5.66
CA GLY A 134 23.61 16.11 4.89
C GLY A 134 24.57 15.11 5.55
N ILE A 135 24.98 15.33 6.78
CA ILE A 135 25.97 14.50 7.50
C ILE A 135 25.23 13.50 8.40
N TYR A 136 25.64 12.24 8.33
CA TYR A 136 25.15 11.19 9.22
C TYR A 136 25.65 11.40 10.66
N ASP A 137 24.76 11.38 11.64
CA ASP A 137 25.11 11.60 13.05
C ASP A 137 25.63 10.33 13.74
N THR A 138 26.86 9.96 13.40
CA THR A 138 27.54 8.82 14.00
C THR A 138 27.67 8.94 15.52
N LEU A 139 27.85 10.15 16.05
CA LEU A 139 28.01 10.38 17.49
C LEU A 139 26.68 10.21 18.23
N GLY A 140 25.60 10.73 17.68
CA GLY A 140 24.25 10.55 18.21
C GLY A 140 23.86 9.09 18.26
N VAL A 141 24.03 8.35 17.17
CA VAL A 141 23.77 6.90 17.13
C VAL A 141 24.62 6.15 18.15
N ARG A 142 25.91 6.49 18.30
CA ARG A 142 26.77 5.86 19.31
C ARG A 142 26.28 6.12 20.73
N ARG A 143 25.93 7.37 21.05
CA ARG A 143 25.35 7.73 22.38
C ARG A 143 24.05 6.98 22.64
N THR A 144 23.20 6.85 21.64
CA THR A 144 21.96 6.07 21.72
C THR A 144 22.27 4.62 22.09
N LEU A 145 23.22 3.98 21.41
CA LEU A 145 23.65 2.60 21.71
C LEU A 145 24.22 2.44 23.12
N GLU A 146 25.02 3.40 23.57
CA GLU A 146 25.61 3.38 24.92
C GLU A 146 24.57 3.56 26.03
N ASN A 147 23.50 4.30 25.77
CA ASN A 147 22.45 4.64 26.73
C ASN A 147 21.19 3.77 26.62
N LEU A 148 21.16 2.73 25.79
CA LEU A 148 19.99 1.87 25.58
C LEU A 148 19.36 1.32 26.87
N SER A 149 20.19 1.02 27.88
CA SER A 149 19.73 0.49 29.18
C SER A 149 19.03 1.57 30.04
N ALA A 150 19.33 2.83 29.82
CA ALA A 150 18.76 3.96 30.54
C ALA A 150 17.49 4.56 29.86
N MET A 151 17.21 4.16 28.62
CA MET A 151 16.04 4.60 27.88
C MET A 151 14.74 4.01 28.45
N ASP A 152 13.64 4.74 28.24
CA ASP A 152 12.32 4.22 28.53
C ASP A 152 11.99 2.98 27.69
N THR A 153 10.97 2.24 28.12
CA THR A 153 10.59 0.98 27.49
C THR A 153 10.22 1.14 26.00
N ASN A 154 9.54 2.22 25.63
CA ASN A 154 9.08 2.44 24.27
C ASN A 154 10.24 2.76 23.33
N GLN A 155 11.15 3.65 23.73
CA GLN A 155 12.35 4.00 22.97
C GLN A 155 13.24 2.78 22.76
N ARG A 156 13.42 1.96 23.81
CA ARG A 156 14.18 0.70 23.71
C ARG A 156 13.54 -0.30 22.77
N LEU A 157 12.21 -0.44 22.78
CA LEU A 157 11.48 -1.31 21.86
C LEU A 157 11.64 -0.84 20.40
N GLN A 158 11.55 0.46 20.14
CA GLN A 158 11.79 1.02 18.79
C GLN A 158 13.19 0.69 18.29
N TRP A 159 14.21 0.79 19.17
CA TRP A 159 15.57 0.43 18.78
C TRP A 159 15.75 -1.05 18.50
N VAL A 160 15.13 -1.93 19.28
CA VAL A 160 15.14 -3.40 19.05
C VAL A 160 14.49 -3.74 17.70
N GLU A 161 13.39 -3.07 17.34
CA GLU A 161 12.76 -3.27 16.04
C GLU A 161 13.65 -2.75 14.88
N LEU A 162 14.30 -1.61 15.05
CA LEU A 162 15.29 -1.11 14.11
C LEU A 162 16.44 -2.11 13.90
N GLU A 163 16.96 -2.68 14.97
CA GLU A 163 18.01 -3.71 14.92
C GLU A 163 17.55 -4.94 14.12
N LYS A 164 16.32 -5.41 14.34
CA LYS A 164 15.75 -6.53 13.59
C LYS A 164 15.66 -6.21 12.09
N VAL A 165 15.18 -5.04 11.72
CA VAL A 165 15.08 -4.60 10.32
C VAL A 165 16.45 -4.60 9.67
N VAL A 166 17.44 -3.95 10.28
CA VAL A 166 18.81 -3.86 9.76
C VAL A 166 19.44 -5.26 9.61
N LYS A 167 19.26 -6.13 10.61
CA LYS A 167 19.77 -7.49 10.59
C LYS A 167 19.13 -8.33 9.50
N ARG A 168 17.79 -8.24 9.35
CA ARG A 168 17.04 -8.94 8.32
C ARG A 168 17.47 -8.51 6.93
N ASP A 169 17.50 -7.22 6.66
CA ASP A 169 17.93 -6.68 5.37
C ASP A 169 19.34 -7.15 5.02
N ARG A 170 20.25 -7.12 6.00
CA ARG A 170 21.62 -7.61 5.80
C ARG A 170 21.68 -9.09 5.49
N MET A 171 20.86 -9.91 6.15
CA MET A 171 20.75 -11.34 5.87
C MET A 171 20.25 -11.60 4.46
N GLN A 172 19.22 -10.89 4.04
CA GLN A 172 18.68 -10.99 2.66
C GLN A 172 19.74 -10.59 1.63
N GLN A 173 20.44 -9.48 1.85
CA GLN A 173 21.54 -9.05 0.98
C GLN A 173 22.66 -10.10 0.89
N LYS A 174 23.05 -10.73 2.00
CA LYS A 174 24.08 -11.81 1.99
C LYS A 174 23.61 -12.99 1.19
N TYR A 175 22.37 -13.44 1.39
CA TYR A 175 21.78 -14.54 0.65
C TYR A 175 21.65 -14.21 -0.84
N ALA A 176 21.12 -13.05 -1.19
CA ALA A 176 21.01 -12.60 -2.56
C ALA A 176 22.39 -12.49 -3.24
N SER A 177 23.38 -11.91 -2.56
CA SER A 177 24.74 -11.80 -3.07
C SER A 177 25.39 -13.16 -3.31
N LEU A 178 25.13 -14.13 -2.44
CA LEU A 178 25.63 -15.50 -2.62
C LEU A 178 25.09 -16.14 -3.91
N ILE A 179 23.78 -16.02 -4.15
CA ILE A 179 23.14 -16.54 -5.36
C ILE A 179 23.61 -15.77 -6.60
N LEU A 180 23.55 -14.43 -6.54
CA LEU A 180 23.88 -13.59 -7.67
C LEU A 180 25.36 -13.65 -8.05
N SER A 181 26.25 -13.92 -7.10
CA SER A 181 27.68 -14.16 -7.38
C SER A 181 27.94 -15.43 -8.18
N GLY A 182 26.99 -16.39 -8.17
CA GLY A 182 27.00 -17.56 -9.06
C GLY A 182 26.70 -17.24 -10.54
N PHE A 183 26.07 -16.09 -10.78
CA PHE A 183 25.77 -15.60 -12.15
C PHE A 183 26.88 -14.65 -12.61
N TYR A 184 27.98 -15.21 -13.07
CA TYR A 184 29.05 -14.44 -13.69
C TYR A 184 29.05 -14.59 -15.20
N MET A 185 29.45 -13.54 -15.89
CA MET A 185 29.63 -13.58 -17.35
C MET A 185 31.05 -14.07 -17.69
N PRO A 186 31.21 -15.24 -18.34
CA PRO A 186 32.51 -15.70 -18.78
C PRO A 186 33.18 -14.68 -19.72
N LYS A 187 34.47 -14.44 -19.52
CA LYS A 187 35.22 -13.44 -20.30
C LYS A 187 35.13 -13.73 -21.82
N ALA A 188 35.29 -14.99 -22.22
CA ALA A 188 35.19 -15.40 -23.62
C ALA A 188 33.81 -15.10 -24.25
N LEU A 189 32.72 -15.18 -23.45
CA LEU A 189 31.39 -14.84 -23.94
C LEU A 189 31.23 -13.33 -24.07
N ALA A 190 31.71 -12.55 -23.07
CA ALA A 190 31.71 -11.10 -23.13
C ALA A 190 32.55 -10.57 -24.33
N GLU A 191 33.73 -11.14 -24.58
CA GLU A 191 34.56 -10.81 -25.71
C GLU A 191 33.83 -11.11 -27.05
N LYS A 192 33.15 -12.26 -27.14
CA LYS A 192 32.40 -12.63 -28.34
C LYS A 192 31.20 -11.68 -28.55
N VAL A 193 30.45 -11.36 -27.54
CA VAL A 193 29.30 -10.45 -27.65
C VAL A 193 29.79 -9.03 -27.96
N ALA A 194 30.86 -8.56 -27.31
CA ALA A 194 31.48 -7.27 -27.60
C ALA A 194 31.93 -7.18 -29.08
N ALA A 195 32.57 -8.23 -29.60
CA ALA A 195 32.97 -8.26 -30.99
C ALA A 195 31.79 -8.05 -31.95
N TYR A 196 30.64 -8.63 -31.65
CA TYR A 196 29.41 -8.42 -32.46
C TYR A 196 28.92 -6.98 -32.43
N THR A 197 29.13 -6.22 -31.33
CA THR A 197 28.74 -4.81 -31.24
C THR A 197 29.72 -3.88 -31.96
N GLN A 198 30.94 -4.36 -32.30
CA GLN A 198 31.99 -3.60 -32.96
C GLN A 198 31.94 -3.72 -34.50
N GLU A 199 30.91 -4.38 -35.00
CA GLU A 199 30.68 -4.53 -36.44
C GLU A 199 29.25 -4.17 -36.78
N VAL A 200 29.03 -3.56 -37.93
CA VAL A 200 27.75 -3.37 -38.58
C VAL A 200 27.73 -4.16 -39.91
N SER A 201 26.57 -4.65 -40.27
CA SER A 201 26.36 -5.42 -41.49
C SER A 201 25.46 -4.67 -42.45
N ASN A 202 25.83 -4.64 -43.74
CA ASN A 202 24.93 -4.29 -44.81
C ASN A 202 24.31 -5.58 -45.36
N VAL A 203 22.98 -5.63 -45.36
CA VAL A 203 22.25 -6.84 -45.67
C VAL A 203 21.11 -6.63 -46.65
N ARG A 204 20.83 -7.64 -47.47
CA ARG A 204 19.56 -7.75 -48.17
C ARG A 204 18.69 -8.78 -47.47
N VAL A 205 17.42 -8.46 -47.33
CA VAL A 205 16.47 -9.22 -46.50
C VAL A 205 15.22 -9.53 -47.30
N VAL A 206 14.76 -10.76 -47.23
CA VAL A 206 13.41 -11.16 -47.62
C VAL A 206 12.67 -11.62 -46.40
N ALA A 207 11.54 -10.97 -46.11
CA ALA A 207 10.67 -11.31 -44.99
C ALA A 207 9.38 -11.97 -45.48
N LEU A 208 8.98 -13.05 -44.80
CA LEU A 208 7.68 -13.68 -44.97
C LEU A 208 6.85 -13.40 -43.70
N PRO A 209 6.04 -12.33 -43.67
CA PRO A 209 5.28 -11.96 -42.51
C PRO A 209 4.28 -13.04 -42.11
N PHE A 210 4.12 -13.30 -40.81
CA PHE A 210 3.09 -14.23 -40.32
C PHE A 210 1.68 -13.76 -40.68
N GLN A 211 1.45 -12.46 -40.69
CA GLN A 211 0.17 -11.86 -41.04
C GLN A 211 -0.24 -12.06 -42.52
N SER A 212 0.71 -12.43 -43.40
CA SER A 212 0.39 -12.71 -44.80
C SER A 212 -0.32 -14.07 -45.00
N VAL A 213 -0.35 -14.92 -43.96
CA VAL A 213 -1.15 -16.14 -43.92
C VAL A 213 -2.53 -15.77 -43.37
N SER A 214 -3.60 -16.04 -44.14
CA SER A 214 -4.97 -15.79 -43.67
C SER A 214 -5.33 -16.68 -42.48
N ASP A 215 -6.17 -16.18 -41.58
CA ASP A 215 -6.67 -16.99 -40.47
C ASP A 215 -7.47 -18.22 -40.94
N ASP A 216 -8.13 -18.11 -42.10
CA ASP A 216 -8.89 -19.19 -42.73
C ASP A 216 -8.01 -20.33 -43.24
N GLU A 217 -6.74 -20.04 -43.51
CA GLU A 217 -5.74 -21.06 -43.95
C GLU A 217 -5.18 -21.85 -42.75
N VAL A 218 -5.46 -21.41 -41.51
CA VAL A 218 -4.89 -21.99 -40.29
C VAL A 218 -5.91 -22.79 -39.53
N THR A 219 -5.80 -24.08 -39.58
CA THR A 219 -6.60 -24.97 -38.73
C THR A 219 -5.82 -25.35 -37.48
N LEU A 220 -6.34 -25.02 -36.31
CA LEU A 220 -5.74 -25.38 -35.03
C LEU A 220 -6.35 -26.68 -34.49
N GLY A 221 -5.47 -27.62 -34.17
CA GLY A 221 -5.85 -28.88 -33.52
C GLY A 221 -5.43 -28.89 -32.04
N ASP A 222 -5.92 -29.87 -31.28
CA ASP A 222 -5.57 -29.99 -29.85
C ASP A 222 -4.06 -30.21 -29.63
N ALA A 223 -3.38 -30.79 -30.60
CA ALA A 223 -1.92 -30.98 -30.56
C ALA A 223 -1.17 -29.63 -30.58
N ASP A 224 -1.65 -28.65 -31.35
CA ASP A 224 -1.01 -27.32 -31.44
C ASP A 224 -1.11 -26.60 -30.10
N TYR A 225 -2.29 -26.60 -29.46
CA TYR A 225 -2.47 -26.03 -28.15
C TYR A 225 -1.62 -26.74 -27.08
N LYS A 226 -1.57 -28.07 -27.14
CA LYS A 226 -0.79 -28.86 -26.18
C LYS A 226 0.70 -28.58 -26.30
N ASN A 227 1.23 -28.54 -27.53
CA ASN A 227 2.65 -28.25 -27.78
C ASN A 227 3.02 -26.86 -27.27
N TYR A 228 2.22 -25.84 -27.60
CA TYR A 228 2.43 -24.48 -27.13
C TYR A 228 2.39 -24.42 -25.60
N TYR A 229 1.39 -25.04 -24.98
CA TYR A 229 1.27 -25.08 -23.52
C TYR A 229 2.48 -25.77 -22.87
N ASP A 230 2.92 -26.90 -23.37
CA ASP A 230 4.06 -27.65 -22.81
C ASP A 230 5.37 -26.85 -22.92
N GLU A 231 5.58 -26.13 -24.02
CA GLU A 231 6.75 -25.26 -24.23
C GLU A 231 6.74 -24.02 -23.35
N HIS A 232 5.54 -23.46 -23.11
CA HIS A 232 5.33 -22.22 -22.34
C HIS A 232 4.79 -22.46 -20.93
N LYS A 233 4.82 -23.69 -20.43
CA LYS A 233 4.16 -24.11 -19.18
C LYS A 233 4.49 -23.22 -17.99
N ASN A 234 5.73 -22.72 -17.91
CA ASN A 234 6.16 -21.85 -16.80
C ASN A 234 5.47 -20.47 -16.78
N GLU A 235 4.93 -20.03 -17.92
CA GLU A 235 4.18 -18.78 -18.03
C GLU A 235 2.78 -18.90 -17.41
N PHE A 236 2.25 -20.13 -17.32
CA PHE A 236 0.93 -20.43 -16.76
C PHE A 236 1.00 -20.88 -15.30
N ARG A 237 2.02 -20.44 -14.58
CA ARG A 237 2.20 -20.79 -13.18
C ARG A 237 1.26 -19.95 -12.31
N VAL A 238 0.56 -20.62 -11.40
CA VAL A 238 -0.34 -20.07 -10.41
C VAL A 238 0.33 -20.14 -9.05
N ALA A 239 0.71 -19.00 -8.48
CA ALA A 239 1.48 -18.92 -7.23
C ALA A 239 0.66 -19.31 -6.00
N GLU A 240 -0.62 -18.97 -6.01
CA GLU A 240 -1.62 -19.27 -4.97
C GLU A 240 -2.97 -19.60 -5.60
N GLU A 241 -3.91 -20.12 -4.83
CA GLU A 241 -5.26 -20.36 -5.34
C GLU A 241 -5.93 -19.04 -5.72
N LEU A 242 -6.43 -18.98 -6.97
CA LEU A 242 -7.16 -17.82 -7.50
C LEU A 242 -8.56 -18.25 -7.94
N ARG A 243 -9.51 -17.32 -7.90
CA ARG A 243 -10.87 -17.56 -8.35
C ARG A 243 -11.34 -16.46 -9.29
N ASP A 244 -11.87 -16.87 -10.43
CA ASP A 244 -12.52 -15.96 -11.36
C ASP A 244 -13.97 -15.79 -10.94
N ILE A 245 -14.33 -14.56 -10.65
CA ILE A 245 -15.68 -14.16 -10.22
C ILE A 245 -16.27 -13.29 -11.32
N GLU A 246 -17.45 -13.67 -11.80
CA GLU A 246 -18.29 -12.77 -12.59
C GLU A 246 -19.31 -12.10 -11.67
N PHE A 247 -19.55 -10.82 -11.90
CA PHE A 247 -20.46 -10.06 -11.05
C PHE A 247 -21.17 -8.93 -11.78
N ILE A 248 -22.34 -8.57 -11.26
CA ILE A 248 -23.15 -7.45 -11.70
C ILE A 248 -23.25 -6.46 -10.56
N VAL A 249 -23.07 -5.17 -10.88
CA VAL A 249 -23.15 -4.05 -9.93
C VAL A 249 -24.44 -3.29 -10.19
N TYR A 250 -25.25 -3.13 -9.15
CA TYR A 250 -26.43 -2.26 -9.10
C TYR A 250 -26.07 -1.01 -8.29
N PRO A 251 -25.64 0.09 -8.94
CA PRO A 251 -25.26 1.29 -8.23
C PRO A 251 -26.49 1.93 -7.58
N VAL A 252 -26.35 2.37 -6.33
CA VAL A 252 -27.39 3.11 -5.62
C VAL A 252 -27.08 4.60 -5.76
N ASN A 253 -27.65 5.23 -6.78
CA ASN A 253 -27.49 6.66 -7.01
C ASN A 253 -28.77 7.39 -6.61
N PRO A 254 -28.66 8.64 -6.11
CA PRO A 254 -29.82 9.48 -5.84
C PRO A 254 -30.67 9.66 -7.09
N THR A 255 -31.95 9.44 -6.96
CA THR A 255 -32.94 9.70 -8.04
C THR A 255 -33.24 11.20 -8.15
N PRO A 256 -33.86 11.68 -9.25
CA PRO A 256 -34.35 13.05 -9.33
C PRO A 256 -35.32 13.44 -8.19
N ALA A 257 -36.08 12.46 -7.65
CA ALA A 257 -36.95 12.69 -6.52
C ALA A 257 -36.14 12.90 -5.21
N ASP A 258 -35.11 12.10 -5.00
CA ASP A 258 -34.19 12.25 -3.85
C ASP A 258 -33.50 13.63 -3.90
N LEU A 259 -33.00 14.01 -5.09
CA LEU A 259 -32.35 15.31 -5.26
C LEU A 259 -33.30 16.47 -4.98
N ALA A 260 -34.55 16.38 -5.42
CA ALA A 260 -35.55 17.40 -5.15
C ALA A 260 -35.92 17.49 -3.67
N GLU A 261 -36.00 16.36 -2.97
CA GLU A 261 -36.25 16.32 -1.53
C GLU A 261 -35.07 16.93 -0.74
N ILE A 262 -33.83 16.56 -1.08
CA ILE A 262 -32.61 17.11 -0.47
C ILE A 262 -32.57 18.62 -0.70
N GLU A 263 -32.79 19.08 -1.94
CA GLU A 263 -32.79 20.51 -2.28
C GLU A 263 -33.85 21.28 -1.48
N ALA A 264 -35.07 20.75 -1.37
CA ALA A 264 -36.13 21.35 -0.57
C ALA A 264 -35.72 21.45 0.91
N GLY A 265 -35.09 20.41 1.46
CA GLY A 265 -34.52 20.43 2.81
C GLY A 265 -33.43 21.47 2.99
N VAL A 266 -32.52 21.58 2.01
CA VAL A 266 -31.44 22.59 2.00
C VAL A 266 -32.01 23.99 1.97
N GLN A 267 -33.03 24.27 1.14
CA GLN A 267 -33.67 25.59 1.07
C GLN A 267 -34.40 25.95 2.37
N LYS A 268 -35.00 24.96 3.05
CA LYS A 268 -35.60 25.17 4.34
C LYS A 268 -34.55 25.56 5.41
N THR A 269 -33.48 24.76 5.51
CA THR A 269 -32.36 25.06 6.42
C THR A 269 -31.71 26.40 6.09
N TRP A 270 -31.59 26.78 4.81
CA TRP A 270 -31.09 28.07 4.40
C TRP A 270 -31.97 29.23 4.91
N ALA A 271 -33.29 29.13 4.75
CA ALA A 271 -34.22 30.13 5.21
C ALA A 271 -34.15 30.34 6.78
N GLU A 272 -33.99 29.25 7.51
CA GLU A 272 -33.79 29.27 8.94
C GLU A 272 -32.43 29.88 9.31
N PHE A 273 -31.34 29.48 8.64
CA PHE A 273 -29.97 29.93 8.86
C PHE A 273 -29.82 31.46 8.68
N GLN A 274 -30.61 32.08 7.79
CA GLN A 274 -30.59 33.51 7.56
C GLN A 274 -31.17 34.32 8.74
N THR A 275 -31.97 33.69 9.60
CA THR A 275 -32.69 34.34 10.68
C THR A 275 -32.14 34.03 12.08
N ILE A 276 -31.19 33.09 12.17
CA ILE A 276 -30.58 32.71 13.45
C ILE A 276 -29.64 33.79 13.95
N GLU A 277 -29.74 34.13 15.23
CA GLU A 277 -28.82 35.06 15.91
C GLU A 277 -27.42 34.46 16.02
N ASP A 278 -26.38 35.30 15.97
CA ASP A 278 -24.99 34.86 15.89
C ASP A 278 -24.56 33.96 17.05
N GLU A 279 -25.11 34.14 18.23
CA GLU A 279 -24.83 33.35 19.44
C GLU A 279 -25.38 31.89 19.32
N GLU A 280 -26.44 31.70 18.55
CA GLU A 280 -27.09 30.40 18.37
C GLU A 280 -26.52 29.60 17.17
N ILE A 281 -25.80 30.26 16.29
CA ILE A 281 -25.24 29.64 15.08
C ILE A 281 -24.42 28.36 15.37
N PRO A 282 -23.53 28.30 16.38
CA PRO A 282 -22.79 27.09 16.68
C PRO A 282 -23.68 25.87 16.96
N TYR A 283 -24.78 26.09 17.70
CA TYR A 283 -25.74 25.03 18.02
C TYR A 283 -26.56 24.63 16.80
N PHE A 284 -26.95 25.59 15.98
CA PHE A 284 -27.69 25.36 14.76
C PHE A 284 -26.84 24.53 13.73
N VAL A 285 -25.57 24.93 13.52
CA VAL A 285 -24.65 24.17 12.66
C VAL A 285 -24.48 22.75 13.18
N ASN A 286 -24.28 22.56 14.48
CA ASN A 286 -24.14 21.22 15.05
C ASN A 286 -25.40 20.36 14.92
N GLY A 287 -26.58 20.95 14.78
CA GLY A 287 -27.86 20.25 14.59
C GLY A 287 -28.18 19.94 13.13
N GLU A 288 -27.79 20.82 12.21
CA GLU A 288 -28.20 20.77 10.79
C GLU A 288 -27.11 20.33 9.83
N SER A 289 -25.84 20.27 10.27
CA SER A 289 -24.70 19.93 9.42
C SER A 289 -24.12 18.55 9.76
N HIS A 290 -23.61 17.84 8.75
CA HIS A 290 -22.81 16.62 8.95
C HIS A 290 -21.45 16.92 9.61
N ARG A 291 -20.98 18.16 9.55
CA ARG A 291 -19.74 18.60 10.20
C ARG A 291 -20.07 19.53 11.38
N SER A 292 -19.43 19.28 12.49
CA SER A 292 -19.56 20.16 13.66
C SER A 292 -19.00 21.55 13.37
N TYR A 293 -19.55 22.56 14.07
CA TYR A 293 -19.07 23.93 14.01
C TYR A 293 -17.60 24.01 14.46
N ASP A 294 -16.78 24.63 13.62
CA ASP A 294 -15.39 24.93 13.91
C ASP A 294 -15.23 26.44 14.17
N SER A 295 -14.80 26.79 15.38
CA SER A 295 -14.58 28.18 15.78
C SER A 295 -13.18 28.71 15.40
N THR A 296 -12.34 27.93 14.77
CA THR A 296 -10.98 28.34 14.40
C THR A 296 -10.97 29.29 13.20
N TYR A 297 -9.89 30.07 13.09
CA TYR A 297 -9.66 30.92 11.95
C TYR A 297 -8.84 30.18 10.90
N VAL A 298 -9.37 30.04 9.69
CA VAL A 298 -8.73 29.36 8.57
C VAL A 298 -8.59 30.27 7.34
N LYS A 299 -7.66 29.94 6.45
CA LYS A 299 -7.54 30.63 5.16
C LYS A 299 -8.72 30.28 4.25
N ALA A 300 -9.10 31.16 3.34
CA ALA A 300 -10.10 30.87 2.31
C ALA A 300 -9.73 29.62 1.50
N SER A 301 -8.45 29.44 1.18
CA SER A 301 -7.92 28.26 0.45
C SER A 301 -8.08 26.92 1.18
N SER A 302 -8.53 26.91 2.42
CA SER A 302 -8.90 25.68 3.16
C SER A 302 -10.23 25.10 2.72
N PHE A 303 -11.03 25.86 1.99
CA PHE A 303 -12.31 25.44 1.44
C PHE A 303 -12.17 25.01 -0.02
N LYS A 304 -13.04 24.13 -0.49
CA LYS A 304 -13.06 23.71 -1.91
C LYS A 304 -13.70 24.79 -2.78
N ALA A 305 -13.22 24.89 -4.01
CA ALA A 305 -13.85 25.77 -5.00
C ALA A 305 -15.31 25.34 -5.31
N PRO A 306 -16.25 26.28 -5.53
CA PRO A 306 -16.06 27.74 -5.61
C PRO A 306 -16.16 28.49 -4.26
N LEU A 307 -16.34 27.76 -3.16
CA LEU A 307 -16.58 28.35 -1.83
C LEU A 307 -15.37 29.16 -1.33
N ASP A 308 -14.15 28.73 -1.65
CA ASP A 308 -12.90 29.41 -1.32
C ASP A 308 -12.88 30.87 -1.85
N ALA A 309 -13.19 31.06 -3.12
CA ALA A 309 -13.23 32.39 -3.75
C ALA A 309 -14.35 33.27 -3.18
N GLN A 310 -15.50 32.68 -2.84
CA GLN A 310 -16.61 33.39 -2.23
C GLN A 310 -16.27 33.88 -0.81
N ILE A 311 -15.60 33.01 -0.01
CA ILE A 311 -15.12 33.35 1.33
C ILE A 311 -14.02 34.43 1.25
N GLU A 312 -13.10 34.33 0.28
CA GLU A 312 -12.02 35.31 0.14
C GLU A 312 -12.55 36.73 -0.14
N ALA A 313 -13.60 36.81 -0.94
CA ALA A 313 -14.26 38.07 -1.26
C ALA A 313 -15.17 38.61 -0.15
N ALA A 314 -15.52 37.78 0.83
CA ALA A 314 -16.52 38.09 1.85
C ALA A 314 -15.96 38.94 3.01
N SER A 315 -16.88 39.62 3.70
CA SER A 315 -16.67 40.28 4.97
C SER A 315 -17.46 39.57 6.09
N ALA A 316 -17.17 39.93 7.35
CA ALA A 316 -17.95 39.42 8.48
C ALA A 316 -19.46 39.74 8.31
N GLY A 317 -20.31 38.77 8.59
CA GLY A 317 -21.76 38.83 8.40
C GLY A 317 -22.23 38.37 7.01
N THR A 318 -21.33 38.17 6.04
CA THR A 318 -21.72 37.72 4.70
C THR A 318 -22.27 36.30 4.74
N MET A 319 -23.46 36.12 4.18
CA MET A 319 -24.09 34.82 3.93
C MET A 319 -23.72 34.32 2.54
N ILE A 320 -23.38 33.05 2.42
CA ILE A 320 -23.05 32.38 1.15
C ILE A 320 -24.15 31.36 0.89
N GLU A 321 -24.84 31.56 -0.23
CA GLU A 321 -25.97 30.74 -0.66
C GLU A 321 -25.63 29.26 -0.84
N PRO A 322 -26.61 28.36 -0.68
CA PRO A 322 -26.41 26.95 -0.91
C PRO A 322 -25.90 26.64 -2.33
N ALA A 323 -24.83 25.88 -2.41
CA ALA A 323 -24.27 25.39 -3.67
C ALA A 323 -23.77 23.94 -3.53
N ILE A 324 -23.77 23.21 -4.62
CA ILE A 324 -23.19 21.87 -4.66
C ILE A 324 -21.67 21.99 -4.84
N VAL A 325 -20.92 21.41 -3.91
CA VAL A 325 -19.45 21.35 -3.93
C VAL A 325 -19.03 19.89 -3.80
N GLY A 326 -18.64 19.29 -4.91
CA GLY A 326 -18.41 17.83 -4.96
C GLY A 326 -19.71 17.05 -4.85
N ASN A 327 -19.87 16.23 -3.81
CA ASN A 327 -21.06 15.44 -3.53
C ASN A 327 -21.85 15.96 -2.30
N GLU A 328 -21.68 17.22 -1.95
CA GLU A 328 -22.32 17.84 -0.79
C GLU A 328 -22.95 19.16 -1.17
N TRP A 329 -24.11 19.48 -0.59
CA TRP A 329 -24.59 20.83 -0.51
C TRP A 329 -23.83 21.57 0.59
N MET A 330 -23.36 22.78 0.30
CA MET A 330 -22.69 23.65 1.24
C MET A 330 -23.32 25.01 1.25
N MET A 331 -23.51 25.57 2.44
CA MET A 331 -23.89 26.96 2.68
C MET A 331 -23.09 27.50 3.84
N ALA A 332 -22.81 28.78 3.89
CA ALA A 332 -21.95 29.32 4.91
C ALA A 332 -22.32 30.73 5.35
N LYS A 333 -21.89 31.09 6.56
CA LYS A 333 -21.84 32.48 7.05
C LYS A 333 -20.44 32.80 7.53
N VAL A 334 -19.87 33.89 7.05
CA VAL A 334 -18.60 34.39 7.53
C VAL A 334 -18.83 35.08 8.86
N MET A 335 -18.48 34.42 9.96
CA MET A 335 -18.72 34.91 11.31
C MET A 335 -17.77 36.05 11.68
N ALA A 336 -16.51 35.95 11.24
CA ALA A 336 -15.51 36.96 11.53
C ALA A 336 -14.35 36.86 10.49
N THR A 337 -13.66 37.98 10.35
CA THR A 337 -12.41 38.07 9.61
C THR A 337 -11.32 38.66 10.49
N ALA A 338 -10.11 38.12 10.41
CA ALA A 338 -8.97 38.63 11.16
C ALA A 338 -7.67 38.47 10.36
N VAL A 339 -6.70 39.32 10.64
CA VAL A 339 -5.33 39.17 10.11
C VAL A 339 -4.51 38.49 11.19
N ARG A 340 -4.16 37.22 10.98
CA ARG A 340 -3.56 36.33 11.99
C ARG A 340 -2.40 35.53 11.41
N PRO A 341 -1.40 35.18 12.19
CA PRO A 341 -0.31 34.30 11.75
C PRO A 341 -0.85 32.87 11.53
N ASP A 342 -0.16 32.10 10.68
CA ASP A 342 -0.52 30.68 10.48
C ASP A 342 -0.05 29.83 11.63
N SER A 343 1.11 30.15 12.17
CA SER A 343 1.71 29.42 13.29
C SER A 343 2.30 30.40 14.29
N LEU A 344 2.34 29.95 15.52
CA LEU A 344 2.79 30.70 16.69
C LEU A 344 3.80 29.83 17.43
N ARG A 345 4.79 30.45 18.06
CA ARG A 345 5.71 29.78 19.00
C ARG A 345 5.72 30.53 20.29
N ALA A 346 5.61 29.84 21.40
CA ALA A 346 5.62 30.42 22.72
C ALA A 346 6.45 29.56 23.68
N SER A 347 6.90 30.16 24.75
CA SER A 347 7.52 29.48 25.89
C SER A 347 6.77 29.81 27.16
N VAL A 348 6.78 28.89 28.13
CA VAL A 348 5.98 28.97 29.34
C VAL A 348 6.80 28.70 30.61
N ILE A 349 6.50 29.44 31.67
CA ILE A 349 6.92 29.17 33.05
C ILE A 349 5.67 28.80 33.84
N TYR A 350 5.65 27.60 34.41
CA TYR A 350 4.55 27.12 35.22
C TYR A 350 4.82 27.54 36.70
N VAL A 351 3.88 28.25 37.31
CA VAL A 351 3.93 28.62 38.73
C VAL A 351 2.68 28.10 39.42
N PHE A 352 2.80 26.89 39.99
CA PHE A 352 1.67 26.24 40.66
C PHE A 352 1.55 26.63 42.13
N ASN A 353 0.35 26.40 42.70
CA ASN A 353 0.10 26.45 44.13
C ASN A 353 -0.17 25.03 44.67
N SER A 354 -0.36 24.91 45.98
CA SER A 354 -0.53 23.61 46.66
C SER A 354 -1.75 22.80 46.25
N LYS A 355 -2.70 23.37 45.51
CA LYS A 355 -3.83 22.62 44.92
C LYS A 355 -3.40 21.60 43.86
N VAL A 356 -2.23 21.78 43.22
CA VAL A 356 -1.69 20.82 42.23
C VAL A 356 -1.15 19.57 42.90
N GLY A 357 -0.84 19.60 44.17
CA GLY A 357 -0.29 18.50 44.99
C GLY A 357 0.95 18.93 45.78
N ALA A 358 1.03 18.50 47.01
CA ALA A 358 2.13 18.88 47.93
C ALA A 358 3.50 18.30 47.51
N ASN A 359 3.52 17.30 46.66
CA ASN A 359 4.72 16.72 46.07
C ASN A 359 5.34 17.61 44.97
N ILE A 360 4.57 18.58 44.43
CA ILE A 360 5.04 19.55 43.44
C ILE A 360 5.41 20.85 44.11
N THR A 361 4.47 21.42 44.88
CA THR A 361 4.72 22.67 45.60
C THR A 361 3.83 22.80 46.83
N THR A 362 4.32 23.53 47.82
CA THR A 362 3.57 23.86 49.06
C THR A 362 3.13 25.34 49.09
N ARG A 363 3.34 26.12 48.02
CA ARG A 363 3.00 27.52 47.92
C ARG A 363 1.49 27.74 48.11
N SER A 364 1.11 28.77 48.87
CA SER A 364 -0.28 29.24 48.82
C SER A 364 -0.58 29.90 47.49
N GLU A 365 -1.88 30.12 47.21
CA GLU A 365 -2.33 30.82 46.01
C GLU A 365 -1.76 32.25 45.93
N GLU A 366 -1.74 32.96 47.03
CA GLU A 366 -1.15 34.31 47.14
C GLU A 366 0.37 34.30 46.88
N GLN A 367 1.08 33.27 47.39
CA GLN A 367 2.51 33.14 47.18
C GLN A 367 2.83 32.80 45.70
N ALA A 368 2.02 31.95 45.05
CA ALA A 368 2.14 31.64 43.65
C ALA A 368 1.90 32.89 42.77
N LYS A 369 0.87 33.66 43.08
CA LYS A 369 0.57 34.91 42.40
C LYS A 369 1.71 35.93 42.55
N HIS A 370 2.17 36.16 43.76
CA HIS A 370 3.27 37.09 44.03
C HIS A 370 4.55 36.67 43.31
N LEU A 371 4.81 35.36 43.26
CA LEU A 371 5.97 34.84 42.50
C LEU A 371 5.80 35.09 40.99
N ALA A 372 4.64 34.78 40.43
CA ALA A 372 4.37 34.99 38.98
C ALA A 372 4.49 36.49 38.63
N ASP A 373 3.89 37.40 39.45
CA ASP A 373 4.00 38.84 39.23
C ASP A 373 5.45 39.33 39.34
N SER A 374 6.22 38.80 40.29
CA SER A 374 7.63 39.15 40.49
C SER A 374 8.50 38.69 39.31
N VAL A 375 8.30 37.45 38.83
CA VAL A 375 9.04 36.90 37.67
C VAL A 375 8.69 37.69 36.42
N LEU A 376 7.43 38.00 36.14
CA LEU A 376 7.05 38.83 35.02
C LEU A 376 7.70 40.22 35.08
N ALA A 377 7.72 40.86 36.29
CA ALA A 377 8.39 42.14 36.46
C ALA A 377 9.90 42.08 36.19
N MET A 378 10.58 41.02 36.62
CA MET A 378 11.98 40.79 36.32
C MET A 378 12.24 40.58 34.80
N LEU A 379 11.39 39.82 34.13
CA LEU A 379 11.44 39.61 32.69
C LEU A 379 11.23 40.92 31.93
N ASN A 380 10.24 41.67 32.23
CA ASN A 380 9.94 42.97 31.59
C ASN A 380 11.01 44.03 31.85
N ALA A 381 11.72 43.94 32.98
CA ALA A 381 12.85 44.80 33.29
C ALA A 381 14.19 44.31 32.72
N ASN A 382 14.19 43.20 31.95
CA ASN A 382 15.38 42.49 31.42
C ASN A 382 16.44 42.15 32.50
N ARG A 383 15.98 41.87 33.75
CA ARG A 383 16.87 41.51 34.87
C ARG A 383 17.23 40.00 34.85
N ILE A 384 16.46 39.22 34.17
CA ILE A 384 16.67 37.77 34.00
C ILE A 384 16.28 37.38 32.56
N SER A 385 16.97 36.40 31.97
CA SER A 385 16.52 35.80 30.71
C SER A 385 15.31 34.92 30.95
N PHE A 386 14.52 34.66 29.91
CA PHE A 386 13.38 33.78 30.05
C PHE A 386 13.81 32.33 30.37
N GLU A 387 14.89 31.86 29.76
CA GLU A 387 15.48 30.53 29.98
C GLU A 387 15.96 30.36 31.43
N ASP A 388 16.68 31.37 31.98
CA ASP A 388 17.09 31.34 33.38
C ASP A 388 15.90 31.40 34.31
N ALA A 389 14.84 32.12 33.96
CA ALA A 389 13.61 32.17 34.74
C ALA A 389 12.83 30.85 34.72
N VAL A 390 12.85 30.10 33.57
CA VAL A 390 12.29 28.75 33.51
C VAL A 390 13.03 27.85 34.49
N GLU A 391 14.37 27.83 34.43
CA GLU A 391 15.20 26.99 35.29
C GLU A 391 14.99 27.27 36.78
N GLN A 392 14.91 28.56 37.15
CA GLN A 392 14.79 28.98 38.55
C GLN A 392 13.39 28.86 39.13
N PHE A 393 12.36 29.17 38.36
CA PHE A 393 11.01 29.40 38.88
C PHE A 393 9.94 28.47 38.33
N SER A 394 10.17 27.75 37.22
CA SER A 394 9.20 26.83 36.64
C SER A 394 9.05 25.58 37.50
N ASP A 395 7.80 25.20 37.76
CA ASP A 395 7.45 23.93 38.39
C ASP A 395 7.31 22.77 37.38
N ASP A 396 7.70 22.97 36.12
CA ASP A 396 7.71 21.95 35.10
C ASP A 396 8.79 20.90 35.39
N PRO A 397 8.44 19.61 35.55
CA PRO A 397 9.43 18.55 35.71
C PRO A 397 10.40 18.40 34.51
N GLN A 398 9.97 18.82 33.31
CA GLN A 398 10.74 18.70 32.05
C GLN A 398 11.48 20.01 31.70
N LYS A 399 11.50 21.00 32.55
CA LYS A 399 12.10 22.33 32.28
C LYS A 399 13.55 22.27 31.81
N GLY A 400 14.35 21.31 32.29
CA GLY A 400 15.73 21.13 31.88
C GLY A 400 15.92 20.59 30.44
N GLU A 401 14.85 20.01 29.88
CA GLU A 401 14.86 19.48 28.50
C GLU A 401 14.22 20.47 27.53
N THR A 402 13.09 21.03 27.92
CA THR A 402 12.27 21.91 27.06
C THR A 402 12.70 23.38 27.14
N HIS A 403 13.35 23.79 28.22
CA HIS A 403 13.61 25.19 28.56
C HIS A 403 12.36 26.06 28.48
N GLY A 404 11.19 25.43 28.74
CA GLY A 404 9.88 26.03 28.68
C GLY A 404 9.31 26.23 27.27
N ASP A 405 9.99 25.81 26.22
CA ASP A 405 9.50 25.92 24.82
C ASP A 405 8.31 25.01 24.60
N MET A 406 7.22 25.56 24.05
CA MET A 406 6.00 24.86 23.71
C MET A 406 5.94 24.46 22.24
N ASP A 407 7.04 24.68 21.49
CA ASP A 407 7.20 24.44 20.06
C ASP A 407 6.21 25.24 19.17
N TRP A 408 6.34 25.08 17.84
CA TRP A 408 5.43 25.68 16.87
C TRP A 408 4.05 25.03 16.89
N GLN A 409 3.01 25.83 17.07
CA GLN A 409 1.63 25.40 16.95
C GLN A 409 0.90 26.21 15.87
N LEU A 410 -0.04 25.56 15.19
CA LEU A 410 -0.97 26.26 14.31
C LEU A 410 -1.83 27.23 15.11
N ASP A 411 -2.34 28.29 14.46
CA ASP A 411 -3.30 29.20 15.06
C ASP A 411 -4.53 28.44 15.55
N GLY A 412 -4.81 28.53 16.84
CA GLY A 412 -5.77 27.70 17.57
C GLY A 412 -5.14 26.57 18.41
N GLY A 413 -3.91 26.16 18.09
CA GLY A 413 -3.25 25.01 18.72
C GLY A 413 -2.85 25.23 20.19
N TYR A 414 -2.72 26.45 20.65
CA TYR A 414 -2.46 26.77 22.05
C TYR A 414 -3.73 26.81 22.92
N GLY A 415 -4.88 26.41 22.38
CA GLY A 415 -6.14 26.35 23.12
C GLY A 415 -6.49 27.70 23.77
N VAL A 416 -6.74 27.69 25.07
CA VAL A 416 -7.16 28.91 25.83
C VAL A 416 -6.12 30.05 25.81
N LEU A 417 -4.85 29.75 25.58
CA LEU A 417 -3.78 30.75 25.50
C LEU A 417 -3.70 31.40 24.11
N ASN A 418 -4.30 30.81 23.11
CA ASN A 418 -4.07 31.15 21.69
C ASN A 418 -4.36 32.62 21.38
N GLU A 419 -5.52 33.14 21.82
CA GLU A 419 -5.94 34.53 21.57
C GLU A 419 -4.96 35.52 22.18
N GLN A 420 -4.52 35.24 23.39
CA GLN A 420 -3.59 36.12 24.09
C GLN A 420 -2.20 36.09 23.46
N ILE A 421 -1.76 34.90 23.00
CA ILE A 421 -0.49 34.75 22.23
C ILE A 421 -0.58 35.52 20.91
N VAL A 422 -1.68 35.37 20.15
CA VAL A 422 -1.90 36.11 18.89
C VAL A 422 -1.79 37.61 19.09
N ASN A 423 -2.40 38.15 20.15
CA ASN A 423 -2.46 39.58 20.42
C ASN A 423 -1.18 40.15 21.08
N THR A 424 -0.32 39.31 21.67
CA THR A 424 0.93 39.74 22.28
C THR A 424 2.04 39.84 21.26
N PRO A 425 2.82 40.93 21.14
CA PRO A 425 3.95 41.02 20.22
C PRO A 425 5.02 39.94 20.45
N VAL A 426 5.80 39.60 19.43
CA VAL A 426 6.98 38.76 19.61
C VAL A 426 7.93 39.39 20.62
N GLY A 427 8.42 38.59 21.56
CA GLY A 427 9.23 39.02 22.71
C GLY A 427 8.40 39.47 23.94
N GLY A 428 7.10 39.71 23.78
CA GLY A 428 6.21 40.09 24.88
C GLY A 428 5.87 38.92 25.80
N CYS A 429 5.69 39.25 27.10
CA CYS A 429 5.32 38.27 28.12
C CYS A 429 3.99 38.68 28.77
N PHE A 430 3.20 37.70 29.18
CA PHE A 430 1.95 37.88 29.94
C PHE A 430 1.75 36.76 30.96
N ILE A 431 0.89 36.99 31.94
CA ILE A 431 0.44 35.98 32.89
C ILE A 431 -0.96 35.51 32.48
N TYR A 432 -1.14 34.19 32.45
CA TYR A 432 -2.44 33.55 32.34
C TYR A 432 -2.74 32.84 33.64
N GLU A 433 -3.84 33.24 34.27
CA GLU A 433 -4.39 32.58 35.46
C GLU A 433 -5.25 31.40 35.03
N ARG A 434 -4.96 30.24 35.56
CA ARG A 434 -5.72 29.03 35.22
C ARG A 434 -7.12 29.07 35.86
N PRO A 435 -8.18 28.76 35.09
CA PRO A 435 -9.56 28.75 35.60
C PRO A 435 -9.82 27.76 36.75
N ASP A 436 -9.03 26.69 36.84
CA ASP A 436 -9.09 25.68 37.91
C ASP A 436 -8.43 26.18 39.22
N GLY A 437 -7.78 27.34 39.18
CA GLY A 437 -7.16 27.97 40.32
C GLY A 437 -5.90 27.24 40.84
N ILE A 438 -5.27 26.36 40.08
CA ILE A 438 -4.07 25.63 40.52
C ILE A 438 -2.77 26.40 40.30
N GLY A 439 -2.80 27.54 39.61
CA GLY A 439 -1.61 28.38 39.43
C GLY A 439 -1.68 29.32 38.23
N TYR A 440 -0.50 29.79 37.85
CA TYR A 440 -0.27 30.83 36.83
C TYR A 440 0.72 30.34 35.79
N PHE A 441 0.48 30.71 34.54
CA PHE A 441 1.41 30.51 33.42
C PHE A 441 1.97 31.88 33.03
N ILE A 442 3.31 32.00 33.04
CA ILE A 442 3.96 33.17 32.46
C ILE A 442 4.39 32.75 31.04
N VAL A 443 3.73 33.35 30.06
CA VAL A 443 3.92 32.98 28.65
C VAL A 443 4.71 34.08 27.95
N LYS A 444 5.75 33.68 27.20
CA LYS A 444 6.50 34.54 26.30
C LYS A 444 6.22 34.13 24.86
N VAL A 445 5.84 35.08 24.03
CA VAL A 445 5.72 34.85 22.59
C VAL A 445 7.10 34.93 21.97
N THR A 446 7.59 33.81 21.44
CA THR A 446 8.95 33.70 20.91
C THR A 446 9.02 33.98 19.43
N ASP A 447 8.01 33.55 18.66
CA ASP A 447 7.98 33.78 17.20
C ASP A 447 6.55 33.70 16.64
N LYS A 448 6.34 34.25 15.43
CA LYS A 448 5.09 34.20 14.66
C LYS A 448 5.38 34.20 13.19
N THR A 449 4.66 33.37 12.41
CA THR A 449 4.69 33.49 10.96
C THR A 449 4.04 34.82 10.48
N PRO A 450 4.33 35.28 9.26
CA PRO A 450 3.64 36.44 8.71
C PRO A 450 2.10 36.29 8.76
N ALA A 451 1.45 37.33 9.24
CA ALA A 451 0.00 37.34 9.39
C ALA A 451 -0.69 37.44 8.02
N THR A 452 -1.73 36.62 7.82
CA THR A 452 -2.56 36.57 6.62
C THR A 452 -4.02 36.77 6.99
N LYS A 453 -4.86 37.19 6.02
CA LYS A 453 -6.31 37.27 6.23
C LYS A 453 -6.89 35.87 6.42
N LYS A 454 -7.61 35.69 7.51
CA LYS A 454 -8.30 34.43 7.86
C LYS A 454 -9.75 34.68 8.19
N TYR A 455 -10.52 33.62 8.15
CA TYR A 455 -11.96 33.64 8.27
C TYR A 455 -12.40 32.62 9.30
N ARG A 456 -13.34 32.99 10.16
CA ARG A 456 -14.12 32.08 10.97
C ARG A 456 -15.46 31.91 10.29
N VAL A 457 -15.77 30.68 9.88
CA VAL A 457 -16.89 30.39 9.01
C VAL A 457 -17.80 29.37 9.67
N ALA A 458 -19.08 29.71 9.77
CA ALA A 458 -20.11 28.74 10.07
C ALA A 458 -20.49 28.05 8.76
N LEU A 459 -20.13 26.77 8.61
CA LEU A 459 -20.33 25.97 7.41
C LEU A 459 -21.35 24.87 7.70
N ILE A 460 -22.43 24.86 6.93
CA ILE A 460 -23.40 23.75 6.93
C ILE A 460 -23.16 22.90 5.69
N THR A 461 -22.96 21.61 5.89
CA THR A 461 -22.78 20.64 4.83
C THR A 461 -23.87 19.59 4.89
N ARG A 462 -24.40 19.19 3.73
CA ARG A 462 -25.38 18.12 3.62
C ARG A 462 -25.02 17.21 2.44
N GLU A 463 -24.72 15.96 2.72
CA GLU A 463 -24.35 14.98 1.70
C GLU A 463 -25.54 14.68 0.78
N ILE A 464 -25.22 14.43 -0.49
CA ILE A 464 -26.19 14.02 -1.50
C ILE A 464 -26.23 12.49 -1.50
N GLU A 465 -27.15 11.93 -0.72
CA GLU A 465 -27.31 10.51 -0.55
C GLU A 465 -28.65 10.02 -1.11
N PRO A 466 -28.72 8.78 -1.63
CA PRO A 466 -29.98 8.19 -2.05
C PRO A 466 -30.91 7.95 -0.86
N SER A 467 -32.21 8.19 -1.04
CA SER A 467 -33.20 7.92 -0.01
C SER A 467 -33.30 6.43 0.30
N LYS A 468 -33.88 6.12 1.48
CA LYS A 468 -34.21 4.74 1.83
C LYS A 468 -35.10 4.06 0.78
N ALA A 469 -36.04 4.78 0.18
CA ALA A 469 -36.94 4.27 -0.86
C ALA A 469 -36.14 3.87 -2.11
N THR A 470 -35.16 4.69 -2.50
CA THR A 470 -34.26 4.37 -3.63
C THR A 470 -33.39 3.16 -3.32
N ASN A 471 -32.80 3.09 -2.12
CA ASN A 471 -32.06 1.93 -1.65
C ASN A 471 -32.89 0.64 -1.71
N ASP A 472 -34.09 0.67 -1.12
CA ASP A 472 -35.00 -0.48 -1.06
C ASP A 472 -35.42 -0.94 -2.49
N ALA A 473 -35.63 0.00 -3.41
CA ALA A 473 -35.97 -0.29 -4.80
C ALA A 473 -34.84 -0.97 -5.56
N VAL A 474 -33.61 -0.47 -5.43
CA VAL A 474 -32.41 -1.07 -6.06
C VAL A 474 -32.13 -2.45 -5.45
N TYR A 475 -32.19 -2.57 -4.12
CA TYR A 475 -32.05 -3.85 -3.43
C TYR A 475 -33.08 -4.88 -3.92
N THR A 476 -34.35 -4.48 -4.05
CA THR A 476 -35.44 -5.38 -4.52
C THR A 476 -35.14 -5.87 -5.94
N THR A 477 -34.64 -4.98 -6.80
CA THR A 477 -34.26 -5.34 -8.19
C THR A 477 -33.10 -6.31 -8.21
N ALA A 478 -32.04 -6.05 -7.46
CA ALA A 478 -30.90 -6.93 -7.33
C ALA A 478 -31.31 -8.29 -6.74
N HIS A 479 -32.11 -8.30 -5.67
CA HIS A 479 -32.59 -9.54 -5.03
C HIS A 479 -33.47 -10.38 -5.96
N LYS A 480 -34.31 -9.74 -6.75
CA LYS A 480 -35.11 -10.43 -7.77
C LYS A 480 -34.22 -11.16 -8.76
N PHE A 481 -33.19 -10.47 -9.29
CA PHE A 481 -32.23 -11.07 -10.21
C PHE A 481 -31.52 -12.27 -9.56
N ALA A 482 -30.95 -12.10 -8.33
CA ALA A 482 -30.29 -13.19 -7.59
C ALA A 482 -31.19 -14.41 -7.36
N SER A 483 -32.45 -14.17 -6.99
CA SER A 483 -33.41 -15.26 -6.71
C SER A 483 -33.78 -16.08 -7.94
N GLN A 484 -33.78 -15.47 -9.13
CA GLN A 484 -34.13 -16.10 -10.40
C GLN A 484 -32.95 -16.79 -11.08
N ASN A 485 -31.72 -16.41 -10.73
CA ASN A 485 -30.51 -16.85 -11.41
C ASN A 485 -29.58 -17.59 -10.46
N ARG A 486 -29.74 -18.92 -10.35
CA ARG A 486 -29.02 -19.78 -9.41
C ARG A 486 -27.83 -20.54 -10.03
N SER A 487 -27.51 -20.28 -11.29
CA SER A 487 -26.38 -20.88 -12.00
C SER A 487 -25.70 -19.86 -12.90
N LEU A 488 -24.40 -20.05 -13.19
CA LEU A 488 -23.62 -19.22 -14.11
C LEU A 488 -24.37 -19.03 -15.44
N LYS A 489 -24.90 -20.12 -16.02
CA LYS A 489 -25.60 -20.07 -17.31
C LYS A 489 -26.85 -19.18 -17.26
N SER A 490 -27.68 -19.30 -16.19
CA SER A 490 -28.86 -18.44 -16.04
C SER A 490 -28.46 -16.99 -15.74
N PHE A 491 -27.42 -16.80 -14.96
CA PHE A 491 -26.87 -15.49 -14.62
C PHE A 491 -26.44 -14.72 -15.88
N GLU A 492 -25.61 -15.31 -16.74
CA GLU A 492 -25.15 -14.72 -18.00
C GLU A 492 -26.31 -14.46 -18.98
N ALA A 493 -27.22 -15.43 -19.13
CA ALA A 493 -28.36 -15.29 -20.05
C ALA A 493 -29.32 -14.17 -19.63
N SER A 494 -29.67 -14.08 -18.34
CA SER A 494 -30.52 -13.01 -17.82
C SER A 494 -29.85 -11.67 -17.85
N ALA A 495 -28.54 -11.61 -17.55
CA ALA A 495 -27.75 -10.37 -17.67
C ALA A 495 -27.77 -9.82 -19.10
N GLN A 496 -27.59 -10.69 -20.10
CA GLN A 496 -27.67 -10.31 -21.50
C GLN A 496 -29.09 -9.83 -21.89
N GLN A 497 -30.14 -10.53 -21.42
CA GLN A 497 -31.53 -10.19 -21.68
C GLN A 497 -31.92 -8.81 -21.08
N GLU A 498 -31.41 -8.51 -19.88
CA GLU A 498 -31.67 -7.28 -19.15
C GLU A 498 -30.67 -6.18 -19.47
N ASN A 499 -29.72 -6.39 -20.41
CA ASN A 499 -28.64 -5.49 -20.77
C ASN A 499 -27.77 -5.04 -19.58
N LEU A 500 -27.56 -5.95 -18.62
CA LEU A 500 -26.70 -5.70 -17.47
C LEU A 500 -25.24 -5.97 -17.84
N GLN A 501 -24.34 -5.13 -17.34
CA GLN A 501 -22.91 -5.31 -17.57
C GLN A 501 -22.36 -6.37 -16.60
N VAL A 502 -21.99 -7.53 -17.14
CA VAL A 502 -21.23 -8.54 -16.40
C VAL A 502 -19.75 -8.10 -16.41
N ARG A 503 -19.16 -8.05 -15.23
CA ARG A 503 -17.71 -7.80 -15.04
C ARG A 503 -17.07 -9.08 -14.56
N THR A 504 -15.80 -9.29 -14.90
CA THR A 504 -15.01 -10.44 -14.44
C THR A 504 -13.78 -9.95 -13.72
N ASP A 505 -13.45 -10.56 -12.59
CA ASP A 505 -12.21 -10.31 -11.88
C ASP A 505 -11.61 -11.61 -11.37
N ARG A 506 -10.27 -11.68 -11.37
CA ARG A 506 -9.49 -12.79 -10.82
C ARG A 506 -8.90 -12.39 -9.49
N VAL A 507 -9.39 -12.97 -8.42
CA VAL A 507 -9.07 -12.60 -7.05
C VAL A 507 -8.28 -13.69 -6.33
N ALA A 508 -7.40 -13.26 -5.44
CA ALA A 508 -6.76 -14.08 -4.42
C ALA A 508 -7.63 -14.12 -3.16
N MET A 509 -7.36 -15.10 -2.28
CA MET A 509 -8.14 -15.34 -1.08
C MET A 509 -8.28 -14.12 -0.15
N MET A 510 -7.27 -13.27 -0.09
CA MET A 510 -7.24 -12.08 0.79
C MET A 510 -7.60 -10.78 0.06
N SER A 511 -8.10 -10.83 -1.17
CA SER A 511 -8.56 -9.64 -1.89
C SER A 511 -9.70 -8.94 -1.15
N GLU A 512 -9.64 -7.61 -1.04
CA GLU A 512 -10.63 -6.77 -0.35
C GLU A 512 -11.65 -6.13 -1.31
N SER A 513 -11.33 -6.12 -2.59
CA SER A 513 -12.12 -5.46 -3.62
C SER A 513 -12.23 -6.33 -4.86
N LEU A 514 -13.23 -6.06 -5.68
CA LEU A 514 -13.34 -6.50 -7.07
C LEU A 514 -13.09 -5.32 -8.00
N GLN A 515 -12.83 -5.57 -9.27
CA GLN A 515 -12.56 -4.54 -10.26
C GLN A 515 -13.67 -3.47 -10.28
N GLY A 516 -13.35 -2.28 -9.75
CA GLY A 516 -14.28 -1.16 -9.65
C GLY A 516 -15.34 -1.27 -8.54
N VAL A 517 -15.16 -2.18 -7.57
CA VAL A 517 -16.02 -2.34 -6.39
C VAL A 517 -15.13 -2.45 -5.16
N ARG A 518 -15.20 -1.46 -4.28
CA ARG A 518 -14.52 -1.48 -2.98
C ARG A 518 -15.36 -2.25 -1.95
N ASN A 519 -14.75 -2.65 -0.84
CA ASN A 519 -15.41 -3.36 0.26
C ASN A 519 -16.14 -4.64 -0.17
N ALA A 520 -15.55 -5.39 -1.14
CA ALA A 520 -16.12 -6.62 -1.66
C ALA A 520 -15.61 -7.89 -0.94
N ARG A 521 -15.02 -7.74 0.25
CA ARG A 521 -14.40 -8.84 1.03
C ARG A 521 -15.35 -10.02 1.25
N GLU A 522 -16.61 -9.76 1.56
CA GLU A 522 -17.61 -10.81 1.80
C GLU A 522 -17.88 -11.64 0.54
N ILE A 523 -17.86 -11.04 -0.65
CA ILE A 523 -17.99 -11.75 -1.93
C ILE A 523 -16.78 -12.65 -2.15
N VAL A 524 -15.58 -12.14 -1.87
CA VAL A 524 -14.34 -12.94 -1.98
C VAL A 524 -14.38 -14.11 -0.99
N ARG A 525 -14.78 -13.88 0.28
CA ARG A 525 -14.95 -14.96 1.27
C ARG A 525 -15.96 -16.01 0.80
N TRP A 526 -17.10 -15.56 0.30
CA TRP A 526 -18.08 -16.48 -0.30
C TRP A 526 -17.47 -17.30 -1.43
N ALA A 527 -16.74 -16.65 -2.35
CA ALA A 527 -16.10 -17.33 -3.46
C ALA A 527 -15.08 -18.38 -3.00
N PHE A 528 -14.34 -18.15 -1.91
CA PHE A 528 -13.34 -19.07 -1.33
C PHE A 528 -13.91 -20.04 -0.30
N ASN A 529 -15.22 -20.02 -0.03
CA ASN A 529 -15.83 -21.03 0.82
C ASN A 529 -15.72 -22.42 0.17
N LYS A 530 -15.42 -23.44 0.98
CA LYS A 530 -15.26 -24.83 0.54
C LYS A 530 -16.55 -25.42 -0.08
N GLU A 531 -17.70 -24.87 0.29
CA GLU A 531 -19.01 -25.29 -0.22
C GLU A 531 -19.39 -24.60 -1.55
N THR A 532 -18.74 -23.49 -1.89
CA THR A 532 -18.99 -22.75 -3.12
C THR A 532 -18.36 -23.47 -4.30
N GLN A 533 -19.20 -23.99 -5.19
CA GLN A 533 -18.77 -24.70 -6.39
C GLN A 533 -18.74 -23.78 -7.62
N VAL A 534 -17.97 -24.15 -8.62
CA VAL A 534 -17.97 -23.46 -9.93
C VAL A 534 -19.39 -23.44 -10.49
N GLY A 535 -19.85 -22.29 -10.94
CA GLY A 535 -21.19 -22.04 -11.43
C GLY A 535 -22.20 -21.62 -10.35
N ALA A 536 -21.84 -21.65 -9.06
CA ALA A 536 -22.70 -21.14 -7.99
C ALA A 536 -22.85 -19.62 -8.08
N VAL A 537 -24.05 -19.13 -7.82
CA VAL A 537 -24.38 -17.71 -7.70
C VAL A 537 -24.62 -17.39 -6.22
N THR A 538 -24.26 -16.19 -5.78
CA THR A 538 -24.48 -15.74 -4.40
C THR A 538 -25.94 -15.88 -3.99
N ASP A 539 -26.18 -16.40 -2.78
CA ASP A 539 -27.53 -16.57 -2.25
C ASP A 539 -28.17 -15.25 -1.81
N GLN A 540 -27.32 -14.28 -1.49
CA GLN A 540 -27.70 -12.95 -1.02
C GLN A 540 -27.09 -11.87 -1.92
N VAL A 541 -27.64 -10.68 -1.82
CA VAL A 541 -27.13 -9.46 -2.43
C VAL A 541 -26.15 -8.83 -1.45
N TYR A 542 -24.93 -8.53 -1.90
CA TYR A 542 -23.92 -7.88 -1.07
C TYR A 542 -23.94 -6.37 -1.26
N GLU A 543 -23.89 -5.65 -0.16
CA GLU A 543 -23.73 -4.20 -0.18
C GLU A 543 -22.22 -3.84 -0.18
N CYS A 544 -21.81 -3.11 -1.20
CA CYS A 544 -20.41 -2.75 -1.45
C CYS A 544 -20.33 -1.29 -1.86
N ASP A 545 -19.91 -0.43 -0.93
CA ASP A 545 -19.54 0.98 -1.20
C ASP A 545 -20.57 1.74 -2.08
N GLY A 546 -21.82 1.78 -1.64
CA GLY A 546 -22.91 2.48 -2.35
C GLY A 546 -23.49 1.73 -3.56
N ALA A 547 -23.29 0.42 -3.63
CA ALA A 547 -23.86 -0.43 -4.65
C ALA A 547 -24.27 -1.80 -4.09
N TYR A 548 -25.18 -2.45 -4.76
CA TYR A 548 -25.49 -3.86 -4.51
C TYR A 548 -24.84 -4.73 -5.57
N VAL A 549 -24.22 -5.84 -5.15
CA VAL A 549 -23.46 -6.74 -6.01
C VAL A 549 -23.98 -8.16 -5.89
N ILE A 550 -24.13 -8.81 -7.03
CA ILE A 550 -24.44 -10.24 -7.16
C ILE A 550 -23.30 -10.86 -7.94
N ALA A 551 -22.79 -11.98 -7.46
CA ALA A 551 -21.63 -12.63 -8.05
C ALA A 551 -21.87 -14.12 -8.34
N THR A 552 -21.09 -14.66 -9.26
CA THR A 552 -21.02 -16.08 -9.58
C THR A 552 -19.56 -16.53 -9.66
N LEU A 553 -19.29 -17.74 -9.15
CA LEU A 553 -17.96 -18.33 -9.25
C LEU A 553 -17.80 -18.97 -10.62
N LYS A 554 -17.00 -18.34 -11.49
CA LYS A 554 -16.77 -18.82 -12.86
C LYS A 554 -15.76 -19.95 -12.92
N GLU A 555 -14.62 -19.78 -12.25
CA GLU A 555 -13.52 -20.74 -12.33
C GLU A 555 -12.60 -20.70 -11.09
N VAL A 556 -11.92 -21.83 -10.84
CA VAL A 556 -10.95 -21.98 -9.74
C VAL A 556 -9.60 -22.39 -10.30
N TYR A 557 -8.58 -21.54 -10.06
CA TYR A 557 -7.18 -21.81 -10.41
C TYR A 557 -6.46 -22.31 -9.17
N LYS A 558 -6.09 -23.58 -9.15
CA LYS A 558 -5.33 -24.17 -8.05
C LYS A 558 -3.87 -23.76 -8.12
N LYS A 559 -3.21 -23.63 -6.96
CA LYS A 559 -1.75 -23.44 -6.88
C LYS A 559 -1.03 -24.50 -7.71
N GLY A 560 -0.07 -24.08 -8.53
CA GLY A 560 0.72 -24.96 -9.41
C GLY A 560 0.76 -24.41 -10.83
N TYR A 561 0.05 -25.04 -11.74
CA TYR A 561 -0.08 -24.60 -13.13
C TYR A 561 -1.55 -24.60 -13.55
N ALA A 562 -1.97 -23.53 -14.22
CA ALA A 562 -3.28 -23.50 -14.85
C ALA A 562 -3.36 -24.63 -15.89
N THR A 563 -4.52 -25.28 -16.01
CA THR A 563 -4.71 -26.37 -16.97
C THR A 563 -4.76 -25.84 -18.40
N LEU A 564 -4.48 -26.71 -19.38
CA LEU A 564 -4.59 -26.34 -20.79
C LEU A 564 -6.00 -25.81 -21.12
N GLU A 565 -7.04 -26.37 -20.55
CA GLU A 565 -8.43 -25.91 -20.77
C GLU A 565 -8.62 -24.48 -20.30
N GLN A 566 -8.06 -24.13 -19.13
CA GLN A 566 -8.16 -22.81 -18.54
C GLN A 566 -7.42 -21.73 -19.36
N VAL A 567 -6.29 -22.09 -19.96
CA VAL A 567 -5.48 -21.13 -20.71
C VAL A 567 -5.81 -21.09 -22.19
N ARG A 568 -6.51 -22.10 -22.71
CA ARG A 568 -6.81 -22.26 -24.14
C ARG A 568 -7.41 -21.02 -24.80
N PRO A 569 -8.42 -20.34 -24.21
CA PRO A 569 -8.97 -19.11 -24.80
C PRO A 569 -7.94 -17.97 -24.85
N MET A 570 -7.05 -17.93 -23.89
CA MET A 570 -6.04 -16.86 -23.76
C MET A 570 -4.90 -17.04 -24.77
N ILE A 571 -4.50 -18.29 -25.06
CA ILE A 571 -3.34 -18.61 -25.90
C ILE A 571 -3.72 -18.83 -27.37
N GLU A 572 -4.99 -18.80 -27.75
CA GLU A 572 -5.42 -19.11 -29.11
C GLU A 572 -4.72 -18.26 -30.17
N GLN A 573 -4.59 -16.95 -29.93
CA GLN A 573 -3.93 -16.04 -30.87
C GLN A 573 -2.43 -16.34 -30.97
N ASP A 574 -1.80 -16.72 -29.88
CA ASP A 574 -0.39 -17.07 -29.86
C ASP A 574 -0.12 -18.40 -30.57
N VAL A 575 -0.97 -19.40 -30.33
CA VAL A 575 -0.92 -20.71 -31.03
C VAL A 575 -1.15 -20.49 -32.51
N ARG A 576 -2.10 -19.65 -32.92
CA ARG A 576 -2.35 -19.32 -34.33
C ARG A 576 -1.16 -18.63 -34.97
N ARG A 577 -0.53 -17.67 -34.25
CA ARG A 577 0.70 -17.00 -34.72
C ARG A 577 1.84 -17.98 -34.88
N GLU A 578 2.01 -18.91 -33.95
CA GLU A 578 3.02 -19.96 -34.00
C GLU A 578 2.80 -20.86 -35.22
N LYS A 579 1.55 -21.26 -35.46
CA LYS A 579 1.21 -22.09 -36.64
C LYS A 579 1.51 -21.39 -37.99
N LYS A 580 1.18 -20.07 -38.05
CA LYS A 580 1.54 -19.25 -39.23
C LYS A 580 3.05 -19.15 -39.39
N ALA A 581 3.80 -19.06 -38.30
CA ALA A 581 5.25 -19.05 -38.33
C ALA A 581 5.83 -20.38 -38.86
N GLU A 582 5.29 -21.54 -38.44
CA GLU A 582 5.66 -22.84 -38.93
C GLU A 582 5.40 -22.99 -40.44
N MET A 583 4.21 -22.53 -40.89
CA MET A 583 3.86 -22.57 -42.33
C MET A 583 4.82 -21.72 -43.16
N GLN A 584 5.14 -20.52 -42.70
CA GLN A 584 6.06 -19.61 -43.40
C GLN A 584 7.51 -20.15 -43.36
N LEU A 585 7.91 -20.79 -42.24
CA LEU A 585 9.22 -21.41 -42.13
C LEU A 585 9.36 -22.58 -43.12
N ALA A 586 8.38 -23.46 -43.17
CA ALA A 586 8.36 -24.57 -44.14
C ALA A 586 8.43 -24.07 -45.60
N ARG A 587 7.65 -23.00 -45.92
CA ARG A 587 7.69 -22.37 -47.25
C ARG A 587 9.04 -21.75 -47.53
N ALA A 588 9.67 -21.11 -46.56
CA ALA A 588 11.00 -20.54 -46.73
C ALA A 588 12.08 -21.61 -46.91
N GLU A 589 12.01 -22.71 -46.13
CA GLU A 589 12.95 -23.82 -46.22
C GLU A 589 12.88 -24.53 -47.60
N GLU A 590 11.67 -24.76 -48.13
CA GLU A 590 11.50 -25.33 -49.45
C GLU A 590 12.07 -24.42 -50.55
N ALA A 591 11.80 -23.11 -50.46
CA ALA A 591 12.35 -22.13 -51.37
C ALA A 591 13.89 -22.06 -51.30
N ALA A 592 14.44 -22.15 -50.08
CA ALA A 592 15.88 -22.10 -49.85
C ALA A 592 16.65 -23.28 -50.46
N LYS A 593 16.07 -24.48 -50.54
CA LYS A 593 16.69 -25.66 -51.15
C LYS A 593 17.10 -25.45 -52.61
N VAL A 594 16.35 -24.61 -53.34
CA VAL A 594 16.53 -24.39 -54.77
C VAL A 594 17.06 -23.00 -55.13
N ALA A 595 17.09 -22.10 -54.16
CA ALA A 595 17.56 -20.73 -54.34
C ALA A 595 19.10 -20.69 -54.40
N LYS A 596 19.66 -19.97 -55.40
CA LYS A 596 21.11 -19.76 -55.52
C LYS A 596 21.59 -18.49 -54.84
N ASP A 597 20.70 -17.54 -54.71
CA ASP A 597 20.92 -16.20 -54.13
C ASP A 597 19.60 -15.62 -53.57
N ILE A 598 19.69 -14.49 -52.90
CA ILE A 598 18.56 -13.81 -52.26
C ILE A 598 17.47 -13.41 -53.27
N ASN A 599 17.83 -13.06 -54.50
CA ASN A 599 16.88 -12.67 -55.56
C ASN A 599 16.07 -13.87 -56.06
N SER A 600 16.75 -14.98 -56.28
CA SER A 600 16.08 -16.25 -56.68
C SER A 600 15.20 -16.80 -55.57
N PHE A 601 15.59 -16.60 -54.29
CA PHE A 601 14.74 -16.90 -53.14
C PHE A 601 13.48 -16.00 -53.14
N ALA A 602 13.66 -14.68 -53.24
CA ALA A 602 12.59 -13.70 -53.27
C ALA A 602 11.55 -14.01 -54.35
N ALA A 603 12.02 -14.35 -55.57
CA ALA A 603 11.14 -14.73 -56.66
C ALA A 603 10.33 -16.02 -56.36
N LYS A 604 10.91 -16.99 -55.67
CA LYS A 604 10.24 -18.25 -55.27
C LYS A 604 9.15 -18.04 -54.25
N VAL A 605 9.39 -17.16 -53.26
CA VAL A 605 8.42 -16.86 -52.24
C VAL A 605 7.51 -15.69 -52.59
N ASN A 606 7.67 -15.08 -53.77
CA ASN A 606 6.93 -13.91 -54.26
C ASN A 606 6.92 -12.76 -53.23
N MET A 607 8.10 -12.44 -52.70
CA MET A 607 8.30 -11.37 -51.72
C MET A 607 9.41 -10.41 -52.18
N PRO A 608 9.38 -9.13 -51.85
CA PRO A 608 10.40 -8.17 -52.21
C PRO A 608 11.72 -8.43 -51.47
N VAL A 609 12.82 -7.96 -52.08
CA VAL A 609 14.12 -7.87 -51.43
C VAL A 609 14.26 -6.46 -50.86
N ASP A 610 14.45 -6.34 -49.56
CA ASP A 610 14.75 -5.10 -48.88
C ASP A 610 16.24 -4.98 -48.57
N THR A 611 16.79 -3.80 -48.65
CA THR A 611 18.18 -3.50 -48.29
C THR A 611 18.21 -2.75 -46.96
N LEU A 612 19.02 -3.22 -46.03
CA LEU A 612 19.27 -2.56 -44.73
C LEU A 612 20.76 -2.29 -44.61
N ASP A 613 21.10 -1.03 -44.37
CA ASP A 613 22.46 -0.60 -44.15
C ASP A 613 22.74 -0.49 -42.63
N SER A 614 23.97 -0.79 -42.25
CA SER A 614 24.49 -0.61 -40.90
C SER A 614 23.66 -1.34 -39.80
N VAL A 615 23.22 -2.56 -40.08
CA VAL A 615 22.55 -3.39 -39.07
C VAL A 615 23.54 -3.76 -37.97
N ALA A 616 23.24 -3.28 -36.74
CA ALA A 616 24.05 -3.50 -35.56
C ALA A 616 23.45 -4.61 -34.67
N TYR A 617 24.29 -5.42 -34.07
CA TYR A 617 23.89 -6.38 -33.04
C TYR A 617 23.46 -5.64 -31.75
N GLY A 618 22.33 -6.05 -31.20
CA GLY A 618 21.80 -5.45 -29.97
C GLY A 618 21.05 -4.12 -30.20
N SER A 619 20.84 -3.71 -31.45
CA SER A 619 19.93 -2.62 -31.78
C SER A 619 18.48 -3.00 -31.42
N ASN A 620 17.70 -2.03 -30.97
CA ASN A 620 16.27 -2.23 -30.70
C ASN A 620 15.46 -2.47 -31.98
N TYR A 621 16.04 -2.20 -33.18
CA TYR A 621 15.31 -2.30 -34.44
C TYR A 621 16.16 -3.01 -35.52
N PHE A 622 15.51 -3.90 -36.22
CA PHE A 622 16.03 -4.52 -37.45
C PHE A 622 15.44 -3.77 -38.65
N GLY A 623 15.93 -2.58 -38.91
CA GLY A 623 15.38 -1.70 -39.92
C GLY A 623 13.87 -1.44 -39.72
N LYS A 624 13.08 -1.55 -40.80
CA LYS A 624 11.62 -1.37 -40.77
C LYS A 624 10.84 -2.55 -40.14
N PHE A 625 11.52 -3.66 -39.82
CA PHE A 625 10.87 -4.86 -39.34
C PHE A 625 10.67 -4.93 -37.82
N GLY A 626 11.12 -3.91 -37.08
CA GLY A 626 10.96 -3.85 -35.64
C GLY A 626 12.02 -4.65 -34.86
N MET A 627 11.67 -5.16 -33.69
CA MET A 627 12.58 -5.91 -32.81
C MET A 627 12.69 -7.36 -33.26
N GLU A 628 13.84 -7.71 -33.86
CA GLU A 628 14.14 -9.05 -34.37
C GLU A 628 15.51 -9.56 -33.84
N PRO A 629 15.65 -9.77 -32.52
CA PRO A 629 16.95 -10.08 -31.91
C PRO A 629 17.57 -11.38 -32.42
N LYS A 630 16.75 -12.41 -32.71
CA LYS A 630 17.24 -13.67 -33.30
C LYS A 630 17.84 -13.46 -34.67
N VAL A 631 17.20 -12.64 -35.50
CA VAL A 631 17.68 -12.34 -36.85
C VAL A 631 18.98 -11.54 -36.78
N GLN A 632 19.05 -10.53 -35.94
CA GLN A 632 20.26 -9.74 -35.69
C GLN A 632 21.43 -10.62 -35.22
N ALA A 633 21.17 -11.58 -34.33
CA ALA A 633 22.18 -12.51 -33.84
C ALA A 633 22.73 -13.40 -34.97
N VAL A 634 21.85 -13.90 -35.87
CA VAL A 634 22.26 -14.68 -37.02
C VAL A 634 23.06 -13.82 -38.01
N VAL A 635 22.63 -12.58 -38.27
CA VAL A 635 23.37 -11.62 -39.13
C VAL A 635 24.76 -11.36 -38.55
N ALA A 636 24.86 -11.05 -37.25
CA ALA A 636 26.13 -10.81 -36.59
C ALA A 636 27.09 -12.02 -36.65
N ALA A 637 26.56 -13.22 -36.53
CA ALA A 637 27.35 -14.46 -36.58
C ALA A 637 27.76 -14.88 -38.01
N THR A 638 27.04 -14.38 -39.03
CA THR A 638 27.34 -14.74 -40.47
C THR A 638 28.41 -13.82 -41.01
N LYS A 639 29.50 -14.37 -41.57
CA LYS A 639 30.60 -13.57 -42.09
C LYS A 639 30.22 -12.88 -43.42
N ALA A 640 29.76 -13.64 -44.37
CA ALA A 640 29.22 -13.20 -45.65
C ALA A 640 28.39 -14.33 -46.27
N GLY A 641 27.44 -13.98 -47.15
CA GLY A 641 26.60 -14.96 -47.81
C GLY A 641 25.17 -15.02 -47.26
N MET A 642 24.41 -15.95 -47.80
CA MET A 642 23.01 -16.13 -47.45
C MET A 642 22.88 -17.01 -46.21
N THR A 643 22.00 -16.59 -45.27
CA THR A 643 21.68 -17.39 -44.09
C THR A 643 20.71 -18.52 -44.40
N ASN A 644 20.47 -19.41 -43.45
CA ASN A 644 19.27 -20.24 -43.48
C ASN A 644 18.04 -19.38 -43.15
N PRO A 645 16.81 -19.81 -43.46
CA PRO A 645 15.60 -19.16 -42.98
C PRO A 645 15.61 -19.06 -41.47
N VAL A 646 15.30 -17.85 -40.94
CA VAL A 646 15.31 -17.54 -39.50
C VAL A 646 13.92 -17.17 -39.09
N LYS A 647 13.30 -17.90 -38.17
CA LYS A 647 12.05 -17.53 -37.53
C LYS A 647 12.32 -16.37 -36.57
N GLY A 648 11.83 -15.19 -36.93
CA GLY A 648 11.84 -13.99 -36.09
C GLY A 648 10.60 -13.87 -35.20
N ALA A 649 10.35 -12.68 -34.70
CA ALA A 649 9.18 -12.37 -33.87
C ALA A 649 7.91 -12.15 -34.72
N SER A 650 8.03 -11.55 -35.91
CA SER A 650 6.90 -11.16 -36.75
C SER A 650 6.88 -11.83 -38.13
N ALA A 651 7.99 -12.38 -38.58
CA ALA A 651 8.16 -12.98 -39.88
C ALA A 651 9.24 -14.09 -39.88
N VAL A 652 9.29 -14.87 -40.94
CA VAL A 652 10.45 -15.68 -41.27
C VAL A 652 11.34 -14.86 -42.23
N TYR A 653 12.62 -14.80 -41.92
CA TYR A 653 13.59 -13.98 -42.65
C TYR A 653 14.61 -14.84 -43.35
N MET A 654 14.92 -14.52 -44.61
CA MET A 654 16.11 -14.92 -45.30
C MET A 654 17.00 -13.70 -45.48
N VAL A 655 18.22 -13.78 -45.02
CA VAL A 655 19.16 -12.65 -45.06
C VAL A 655 20.41 -13.00 -45.86
N GLN A 656 20.79 -12.08 -46.73
CA GLN A 656 22.09 -12.10 -47.43
C GLN A 656 22.97 -11.03 -46.78
N VAL A 657 24.04 -11.44 -46.14
CA VAL A 657 25.06 -10.52 -45.63
C VAL A 657 26.02 -10.17 -46.78
N ASP A 658 25.95 -8.92 -47.22
CA ASP A 658 26.76 -8.44 -48.37
C ASP A 658 28.14 -7.97 -47.93
N SER A 659 28.20 -7.20 -46.83
CA SER A 659 29.47 -6.73 -46.29
C SER A 659 29.35 -6.45 -44.77
N LYS A 660 30.48 -6.42 -44.09
CA LYS A 660 30.64 -5.97 -42.72
C LYS A 660 31.62 -4.82 -42.65
N ALA A 661 31.37 -3.87 -41.78
CA ALA A 661 32.25 -2.72 -41.51
C ALA A 661 32.46 -2.56 -39.99
N PRO A 662 33.64 -2.11 -39.58
CA PRO A 662 33.90 -1.76 -38.20
C PRO A 662 32.93 -0.67 -37.73
N ALA A 663 32.49 -0.77 -36.48
CA ALA A 663 31.67 0.22 -35.80
C ALA A 663 32.21 0.47 -34.41
N GLU A 664 31.86 1.64 -33.85
CA GLU A 664 32.09 1.88 -32.43
C GLU A 664 31.16 0.99 -31.62
N GLY A 665 31.73 0.14 -30.80
CA GLY A 665 31.00 -0.80 -29.93
C GLY A 665 31.61 -0.83 -28.53
N MET A 666 31.00 -1.63 -27.67
CA MET A 666 31.47 -1.77 -26.29
C MET A 666 32.76 -2.59 -26.22
N SER A 667 33.64 -2.23 -25.28
CA SER A 667 34.74 -3.11 -24.91
C SER A 667 34.21 -4.38 -24.21
N ALA A 668 35.01 -5.44 -24.21
CA ALA A 668 34.67 -6.69 -23.54
C ALA A 668 34.40 -6.49 -22.05
N ASP A 669 35.14 -5.62 -21.38
CA ASP A 669 34.93 -5.31 -19.95
C ASP A 669 33.64 -4.53 -19.71
N MET A 670 33.30 -3.57 -20.56
CA MET A 670 32.02 -2.85 -20.48
C MET A 670 30.84 -3.79 -20.76
N MET A 671 30.96 -4.63 -21.78
CA MET A 671 29.93 -5.64 -22.09
C MET A 671 29.74 -6.62 -20.95
N ARG A 672 30.82 -7.06 -20.32
CA ARG A 672 30.77 -7.92 -19.14
C ARG A 672 30.03 -7.27 -18.01
N MET A 673 30.37 -6.02 -17.67
CA MET A 673 29.70 -5.27 -16.61
C MET A 673 28.19 -5.08 -16.89
N GLN A 674 27.83 -4.76 -18.13
CA GLN A 674 26.43 -4.57 -18.52
C GLN A 674 25.61 -5.87 -18.37
N LEU A 675 26.15 -6.98 -18.85
CA LEU A 675 25.50 -8.28 -18.78
C LEU A 675 25.38 -8.76 -17.32
N GLU A 676 26.42 -8.55 -16.48
CA GLU A 676 26.42 -8.88 -15.07
C GLU A 676 25.40 -8.00 -14.29
N GLN A 677 25.28 -6.72 -14.64
CA GLN A 677 24.28 -5.84 -14.03
C GLN A 677 22.84 -6.29 -14.33
N GLY A 678 22.59 -6.82 -15.53
CA GLY A 678 21.30 -7.42 -15.88
C GLY A 678 20.90 -8.57 -14.96
N TYR A 679 21.86 -9.36 -14.46
CA TYR A 679 21.57 -10.41 -13.47
C TYR A 679 21.35 -9.87 -12.07
N ARG A 680 22.07 -8.81 -11.65
CA ARG A 680 21.90 -8.18 -10.31
C ARG A 680 20.52 -7.60 -10.13
N ASN A 681 19.89 -7.11 -11.18
CA ASN A 681 18.52 -6.57 -11.13
C ASN A 681 17.44 -7.65 -10.86
N LYS A 682 17.83 -8.94 -10.80
CA LYS A 682 16.93 -10.06 -10.52
C LYS A 682 16.82 -10.42 -9.03
N GLU A 683 17.36 -9.60 -8.14
CA GLU A 683 17.31 -9.83 -6.68
C GLU A 683 15.87 -10.06 -6.16
N ARG A 684 14.91 -9.27 -6.64
CA ARG A 684 13.49 -9.43 -6.29
C ARG A 684 12.91 -10.79 -6.67
N GLN A 685 13.41 -11.42 -7.73
CA GLN A 685 12.95 -12.73 -8.17
C GLN A 685 13.37 -13.85 -7.19
N ILE A 686 14.40 -13.62 -6.36
CA ILE A 686 14.87 -14.61 -5.39
C ILE A 686 13.76 -14.87 -4.34
N THR A 687 13.18 -13.82 -3.77
CA THR A 687 12.08 -13.93 -2.80
C THR A 687 10.86 -14.63 -3.43
N GLU A 688 10.52 -14.26 -4.66
CA GLU A 688 9.42 -14.90 -5.39
C GLU A 688 9.65 -16.40 -5.60
N VAL A 689 10.85 -16.80 -6.02
CA VAL A 689 11.20 -18.22 -6.19
C VAL A 689 11.15 -18.98 -4.87
N LEU A 690 11.58 -18.37 -3.77
CA LEU A 690 11.48 -18.98 -2.44
C LEU A 690 10.01 -19.20 -2.04
N ARG A 691 9.15 -18.18 -2.21
CA ARG A 691 7.71 -18.28 -1.96
C ARG A 691 7.04 -19.36 -2.82
N LEU A 692 7.41 -19.44 -4.10
CA LEU A 692 6.88 -20.44 -5.03
C LEU A 692 7.22 -21.89 -4.65
N LYS A 693 8.37 -22.10 -4.00
CA LYS A 693 8.83 -23.43 -3.55
C LYS A 693 8.35 -23.80 -2.15
N ALA A 694 7.89 -22.83 -1.38
CA ALA A 694 7.49 -23.01 0.01
C ALA A 694 6.11 -23.67 0.13
N ASP A 695 5.92 -24.44 1.21
CA ASP A 695 4.60 -24.88 1.68
C ASP A 695 4.01 -23.78 2.56
N ILE A 696 3.27 -22.84 1.92
CA ILE A 696 2.58 -21.74 2.61
C ILE A 696 1.11 -22.10 2.73
N LYS A 697 0.62 -22.16 3.96
CA LYS A 697 -0.79 -22.35 4.30
C LYS A 697 -1.28 -21.09 4.97
N ASP A 698 -2.16 -20.38 4.30
CA ASP A 698 -2.79 -19.15 4.80
C ASP A 698 -4.24 -19.46 5.18
N THR A 699 -4.58 -19.32 6.44
CA THR A 699 -5.93 -19.57 6.98
C THR A 699 -6.58 -18.28 7.51
N ARG A 700 -5.99 -17.13 7.25
CA ARG A 700 -6.48 -15.83 7.73
C ARG A 700 -7.89 -15.50 7.24
N ASN A 701 -8.29 -16.00 6.08
CA ASN A 701 -9.65 -15.83 5.55
C ASN A 701 -10.76 -16.47 6.41
N GLU A 702 -10.37 -17.41 7.29
CA GLU A 702 -11.31 -18.02 8.25
C GLU A 702 -11.59 -17.06 9.44
N HIS A 703 -10.80 -15.98 9.57
CA HIS A 703 -10.82 -15.04 10.69
C HIS A 703 -11.15 -13.60 10.32
N PHE A 704 -10.89 -13.20 9.08
CA PHE A 704 -11.06 -11.81 8.60
C PHE A 704 -11.91 -11.75 7.34
#